data_766f3b0da93aceabfc6baf82299ac326
#
_entry.id   766f3b0da93aceabfc6baf82299ac326
#
_cell.length_a   1.000
_cell.length_b   1.000
_cell.length_c   1.000
_cell.angle_alpha   90.00
_cell.angle_beta   90.00
_cell.angle_gamma   90.00
#
_symmetry.space_group_name_H-M   'P 1'
#
loop_
_entity.id
_entity.type
_entity.pdbx_description
1 polymer ?
#
loop_
_entity_poly.entity_id
_entity_poly.type
_entity_poly.pdbx_seq_one_letter_code
_entity_poly.pdbx_strand_id
1 'polypeptide(L)'
;MKGYDGCFVLRCMLANSARWRPKIISNGLKLISIQCDDIRFIDSLSFIPSSLSVFPKTFNFPESKGYFPFLFNTSENQNYEGHLPALEYFCTDQMSTKERQNLLDWHATQNNSVFKMSEEIVKYCLMDVKILVKGCIQFRSMFMDQNKVDPFEESTTIASGCNKVFRRLFLKENTIGLIPKGGYRRADKQSKVAIQWLRWVEHSQQVAIQHAGKAREFRIPEGIKVDGYCVETNTVYEFLGCYWHGCEECFPNQANVDPKLDINTAMFVRNENTVARSQRLRKHGYNLVEMRECDFKRLMLVNEELRDFIHNLGDQDEEPLNPRDAFYGGRTNASKLYHKCDGISEKIMYYDVCSLYPYVNKYCKYPIGHPKIHVGLECKNISLDTVEGLIKCRVLPPSDLYHPVLPLKMHGKLMFLLCRTCGVELNEGECGHSEAERSFVGTFVADELRKAIANNYKVLDVFEIWEYEMEVYDKATKQGGLFSGYIDSFLKLKQECSGWPSHCTTDAEKKKYIEDYYEKEGILLDENNIKKNPGLRYLAKLMLNSFWGKFGQRENLPQTSIVSEPKDLFKLFTDPLVQVQTINPINDDVVLVSWDRPEGEGENLKTINVSIAAYTTAHARLELYSYLEKLGRRVLYYDTDSVIFVAKPGDWKPTCGDFLGSYIDEFVSAGPKNYSYNVFSTSDNALKSTCKVKGITLNYKNSRVINFETMKDMVLSNSKDSLYVYNDRKIVRDKSYNVISRPESKQYRISYSKRRRIENFDTLPFGYKE
;
A
#
# COMPACT_ATOMS: atom_id res chain seq x y z
N MET A 1 15.93 -13.41 -11.32
CA MET A 1 16.28 -13.06 -9.92
C MET A 1 15.09 -13.29 -8.99
N LYS A 2 14.09 -12.42 -9.04
CA LYS A 2 12.89 -12.46 -8.15
C LYS A 2 12.07 -13.74 -8.29
N GLY A 3 12.14 -14.39 -9.46
CA GLY A 3 11.60 -15.73 -9.69
C GLY A 3 12.42 -16.78 -8.95
N TYR A 4 13.35 -17.39 -9.63
CA TYR A 4 14.12 -18.54 -9.12
C TYR A 4 15.63 -18.41 -9.39
N ASP A 5 16.06 -17.71 -10.46
CA ASP A 5 17.46 -17.63 -10.89
C ASP A 5 18.38 -17.14 -9.79
N GLY A 6 17.92 -16.16 -8.98
CA GLY A 6 18.68 -15.64 -7.85
C GLY A 6 18.99 -16.67 -6.76
N CYS A 7 18.17 -17.73 -6.65
CA CYS A 7 18.44 -18.79 -5.68
C CYS A 7 19.67 -19.61 -6.08
N PHE A 8 19.86 -19.89 -7.38
CA PHE A 8 21.04 -20.58 -7.87
C PHE A 8 22.31 -19.75 -7.69
N VAL A 9 22.24 -18.45 -8.03
CA VAL A 9 23.35 -17.50 -7.81
C VAL A 9 23.72 -17.42 -6.33
N LEU A 10 22.73 -17.20 -5.46
CA LEU A 10 22.97 -17.09 -4.02
C LEU A 10 23.56 -18.36 -3.44
N ARG A 11 23.04 -19.53 -3.80
CA ARG A 11 23.58 -20.81 -3.34
C ARG A 11 25.02 -21.04 -3.78
N CYS A 12 25.36 -20.72 -5.03
CA CYS A 12 26.74 -20.81 -5.51
C CYS A 12 27.68 -19.90 -4.70
N MET A 13 27.24 -18.67 -4.38
CA MET A 13 28.01 -17.75 -3.54
C MET A 13 28.18 -18.26 -2.11
N LEU A 14 27.11 -18.78 -1.51
CA LEU A 14 27.15 -19.32 -0.13
C LEU A 14 27.97 -20.59 -0.01
N ALA A 15 27.96 -21.45 -1.03
CA ALA A 15 28.84 -22.63 -1.07
C ALA A 15 30.32 -22.26 -1.17
N ASN A 16 30.65 -21.04 -1.59
CA ASN A 16 32.01 -20.49 -1.67
C ASN A 16 32.13 -19.26 -0.74
N SER A 17 31.62 -19.35 0.47
CA SER A 17 31.53 -18.26 1.45
C SER A 17 32.87 -17.63 1.85
N ALA A 18 33.96 -18.37 1.78
CA ALA A 18 35.33 -17.86 1.99
C ALA A 18 35.71 -16.77 0.96
N ARG A 19 35.17 -16.87 -0.27
CA ARG A 19 35.43 -15.93 -1.36
C ARG A 19 34.38 -14.86 -1.53
N TRP A 20 33.10 -15.19 -1.27
CA TRP A 20 31.95 -14.33 -1.57
C TRP A 20 31.19 -13.98 -0.30
N ARG A 21 30.98 -12.68 -0.04
CA ARG A 21 30.14 -12.17 1.07
C ARG A 21 28.99 -11.31 0.53
N PRO A 22 27.95 -11.93 -0.05
CA PRO A 22 26.89 -11.18 -0.70
C PRO A 22 26.01 -10.44 0.32
N LYS A 23 25.66 -9.19 -0.02
CA LYS A 23 24.57 -8.44 0.63
C LYS A 23 23.29 -8.70 -0.13
N ILE A 24 22.22 -9.08 0.58
CA ILE A 24 20.94 -9.39 -0.03
C ILE A 24 19.85 -8.41 0.41
N ILE A 25 18.97 -8.07 -0.54
CA ILE A 25 17.69 -7.41 -0.25
C ILE A 25 16.61 -8.41 -0.66
N SER A 26 15.76 -8.79 0.29
CA SER A 26 14.69 -9.76 0.08
C SER A 26 13.34 -9.26 0.59
N ASN A 27 12.28 -9.89 0.12
CA ASN A 27 10.94 -9.76 0.67
C ASN A 27 10.41 -11.19 0.89
N GLY A 28 10.49 -11.67 2.12
CA GLY A 28 10.39 -13.08 2.42
C GLY A 28 11.43 -13.87 1.63
N LEU A 29 11.03 -14.94 0.98
CA LEU A 29 11.92 -15.76 0.12
C LEU A 29 12.17 -15.17 -1.29
N LYS A 30 11.68 -13.97 -1.59
CA LYS A 30 11.88 -13.34 -2.91
C LYS A 30 13.10 -12.44 -2.87
N LEU A 31 14.16 -12.82 -3.57
CA LEU A 31 15.37 -12.02 -3.72
C LEU A 31 15.09 -10.82 -4.65
N ILE A 32 15.30 -9.62 -4.16
CA ILE A 32 15.16 -8.37 -4.93
C ILE A 32 16.50 -7.98 -5.52
N SER A 33 17.56 -8.06 -4.73
CA SER A 33 18.92 -7.75 -5.16
C SER A 33 19.91 -8.62 -4.39
N ILE A 34 20.99 -9.05 -5.08
CA ILE A 34 22.18 -9.64 -4.49
C ILE A 34 23.33 -8.76 -4.94
N GLN A 35 24.13 -8.27 -4.00
CA GLN A 35 25.32 -7.48 -4.29
C GLN A 35 26.53 -8.14 -3.67
N CYS A 36 27.58 -8.32 -4.45
CA CYS A 36 28.86 -8.80 -4.00
C CYS A 36 29.94 -8.02 -4.73
N ASP A 37 30.78 -7.33 -3.97
CA ASP A 37 31.77 -6.39 -4.49
C ASP A 37 31.10 -5.40 -5.48
N ASP A 38 31.65 -5.27 -6.69
CA ASP A 38 31.16 -4.39 -7.74
C ASP A 38 30.03 -5.01 -8.60
N ILE A 39 29.65 -6.26 -8.32
CA ILE A 39 28.62 -6.98 -9.08
C ILE A 39 27.29 -6.91 -8.35
N ARG A 40 26.26 -6.44 -9.05
CA ARG A 40 24.90 -6.38 -8.54
C ARG A 40 23.94 -7.16 -9.44
N PHE A 41 23.30 -8.17 -8.87
CA PHE A 41 22.25 -8.95 -9.53
C PHE A 41 20.88 -8.36 -9.17
N ILE A 42 20.12 -7.97 -10.19
CA ILE A 42 18.77 -7.42 -10.08
C ILE A 42 17.83 -8.16 -11.04
N ASP A 43 16.51 -7.97 -10.85
CA ASP A 43 15.50 -8.63 -11.68
C ASP A 43 14.83 -7.61 -12.61
N SER A 44 14.85 -7.87 -13.91
CA SER A 44 14.19 -7.03 -14.91
C SER A 44 12.69 -6.82 -14.60
N LEU A 45 12.01 -7.84 -14.05
CA LEU A 45 10.60 -7.75 -13.67
C LEU A 45 10.33 -6.71 -12.56
N SER A 46 11.36 -6.31 -11.82
CA SER A 46 11.25 -5.22 -10.84
C SER A 46 11.18 -3.84 -11.48
N PHE A 47 11.58 -3.71 -12.74
CA PHE A 47 11.59 -2.46 -13.51
C PHE A 47 10.60 -2.49 -14.68
N ILE A 48 10.50 -3.62 -15.35
CA ILE A 48 9.65 -3.87 -16.52
C ILE A 48 8.67 -4.98 -16.14
N PRO A 49 7.54 -4.67 -15.49
CA PRO A 49 6.60 -5.68 -14.97
C PRO A 49 5.73 -6.30 -16.06
N SER A 50 6.38 -6.89 -17.06
CA SER A 50 5.75 -7.60 -18.16
C SER A 50 6.50 -8.90 -18.47
N SER A 51 5.83 -9.84 -19.15
CA SER A 51 6.47 -11.08 -19.59
C SER A 51 7.52 -10.81 -20.68
N LEU A 52 8.56 -11.64 -20.74
CA LEU A 52 9.63 -11.52 -21.74
C LEU A 52 9.10 -11.59 -23.17
N SER A 53 8.04 -12.38 -23.41
CA SER A 53 7.38 -12.49 -24.72
C SER A 53 6.78 -11.19 -25.27
N VAL A 54 6.53 -10.19 -24.40
CA VAL A 54 5.98 -8.89 -24.78
C VAL A 54 7.08 -7.89 -25.17
N PHE A 55 8.33 -8.11 -24.75
CA PHE A 55 9.45 -7.18 -25.00
C PHE A 55 9.65 -6.84 -26.47
N PRO A 56 9.67 -7.81 -27.41
CA PRO A 56 9.84 -7.52 -28.83
C PRO A 56 8.83 -6.52 -29.37
N LYS A 57 7.57 -6.71 -29.02
CA LYS A 57 6.49 -5.80 -29.42
C LYS A 57 6.59 -4.43 -28.72
N THR A 58 6.95 -4.42 -27.43
CA THR A 58 7.05 -3.20 -26.62
C THR A 58 8.20 -2.33 -27.11
N PHE A 59 9.36 -2.94 -27.35
CA PHE A 59 10.59 -2.23 -27.69
C PHE A 59 10.92 -2.24 -29.20
N ASN A 60 10.01 -2.78 -30.02
CA ASN A 60 10.07 -2.77 -31.48
C ASN A 60 11.36 -3.41 -32.05
N PHE A 61 11.62 -4.66 -31.69
CA PHE A 61 12.69 -5.44 -32.31
C PHE A 61 12.19 -6.80 -32.86
N PRO A 62 12.87 -7.39 -33.85
CA PRO A 62 12.33 -8.50 -34.67
C PRO A 62 12.36 -9.86 -33.96
N GLU A 63 13.14 -10.03 -32.91
CA GLU A 63 13.23 -11.29 -32.19
C GLU A 63 11.89 -11.67 -31.61
N SER A 64 11.59 -12.97 -31.55
CA SER A 64 10.38 -13.50 -30.92
C SER A 64 10.71 -14.68 -30.02
N LYS A 65 10.00 -14.78 -28.91
CA LYS A 65 10.14 -15.93 -28.01
C LYS A 65 9.51 -17.14 -28.68
N GLY A 66 10.31 -18.22 -28.83
CA GLY A 66 9.86 -19.51 -29.36
C GLY A 66 9.11 -20.36 -28.33
N TYR A 67 8.67 -21.54 -28.77
CA TYR A 67 8.10 -22.57 -27.92
C TYR A 67 9.15 -23.64 -27.63
N PHE A 68 9.09 -24.24 -26.43
CA PHE A 68 10.01 -25.29 -26.01
C PHE A 68 9.27 -26.36 -25.23
N PRO A 69 9.52 -27.68 -25.47
CA PRO A 69 8.87 -28.78 -24.77
C PRO A 69 9.50 -29.01 -23.40
N PHE A 70 9.18 -28.15 -22.40
CA PHE A 70 9.84 -28.16 -21.08
C PHE A 70 9.74 -29.52 -20.36
N LEU A 71 8.65 -30.26 -20.53
CA LEU A 71 8.47 -31.54 -19.86
C LEU A 71 9.25 -32.68 -20.53
N PHE A 72 9.73 -32.46 -21.75
CA PHE A 72 10.59 -33.39 -22.48
C PHE A 72 12.07 -33.30 -22.06
N ASN A 73 12.44 -32.21 -21.37
CA ASN A 73 13.78 -31.96 -20.87
C ASN A 73 14.07 -32.82 -19.63
N THR A 74 14.38 -34.06 -19.83
CA THR A 74 14.80 -35.06 -18.84
C THR A 74 16.21 -35.52 -19.13
N SER A 75 16.88 -36.19 -18.15
CA SER A 75 18.21 -36.76 -18.35
C SER A 75 18.29 -37.73 -19.54
N GLU A 76 17.23 -38.48 -19.77
CA GLU A 76 17.16 -39.51 -20.83
C GLU A 76 17.07 -38.86 -22.21
N ASN A 77 16.47 -37.68 -22.33
CA ASN A 77 16.18 -37.04 -23.61
C ASN A 77 17.25 -36.05 -24.07
N GLN A 78 18.36 -35.87 -23.32
CA GLN A 78 19.37 -34.86 -23.65
C GLN A 78 20.00 -35.02 -25.04
N ASN A 79 20.12 -36.27 -25.51
CA ASN A 79 20.68 -36.58 -26.80
C ASN A 79 19.60 -37.00 -27.86
N TYR A 80 18.33 -36.65 -27.59
CA TYR A 80 17.24 -36.99 -28.50
C TYR A 80 17.37 -36.23 -29.83
N GLU A 81 17.27 -37.00 -30.91
CA GLU A 81 17.16 -36.48 -32.28
C GLU A 81 16.02 -37.26 -32.98
N GLY A 82 15.01 -36.54 -33.46
CA GLY A 82 13.84 -37.18 -34.05
C GLY A 82 12.72 -36.19 -34.38
N HIS A 83 11.48 -36.62 -34.32
CA HIS A 83 10.33 -35.77 -34.53
C HIS A 83 10.14 -34.79 -33.37
N LEU A 84 9.45 -33.67 -33.66
CA LEU A 84 9.05 -32.74 -32.62
C LEU A 84 8.28 -33.43 -31.49
N PRO A 85 8.64 -33.25 -30.20
CA PRO A 85 7.91 -33.86 -29.09
C PRO A 85 6.42 -33.51 -29.08
N ALA A 86 5.60 -34.47 -28.61
CA ALA A 86 4.15 -34.31 -28.56
C ALA A 86 3.70 -33.10 -27.75
N LEU A 87 2.53 -32.55 -28.02
CA LEU A 87 1.96 -31.34 -27.43
C LEU A 87 1.91 -31.37 -25.90
N GLU A 88 1.76 -32.55 -25.29
CA GLU A 88 1.74 -32.72 -23.82
C GLU A 88 3.03 -32.20 -23.12
N TYR A 89 4.17 -32.26 -23.82
CA TYR A 89 5.46 -31.79 -23.29
C TYR A 89 5.61 -30.29 -23.28
N PHE A 90 4.71 -29.53 -23.94
CA PHE A 90 4.74 -28.06 -24.00
C PHE A 90 3.93 -27.37 -22.89
N CYS A 91 3.45 -28.09 -21.91
CA CYS A 91 2.63 -27.55 -20.81
C CYS A 91 1.38 -26.77 -21.28
N THR A 92 0.73 -27.25 -22.33
CA THR A 92 -0.43 -26.63 -23.02
C THR A 92 -1.58 -26.29 -22.06
N ASP A 93 -1.80 -27.11 -21.05
CA ASP A 93 -2.85 -26.93 -20.03
C ASP A 93 -2.60 -25.74 -19.09
N GLN A 94 -1.36 -25.28 -18.98
CA GLN A 94 -0.96 -24.14 -18.13
C GLN A 94 -0.97 -22.80 -18.88
N MET A 95 -1.21 -22.82 -20.20
CA MET A 95 -1.29 -21.61 -21.03
C MET A 95 -2.67 -20.98 -20.97
N SER A 96 -2.76 -19.71 -21.36
CA SER A 96 -4.06 -19.10 -21.68
C SER A 96 -4.64 -19.77 -22.94
N THR A 97 -5.95 -19.70 -23.13
CA THR A 97 -6.62 -20.27 -24.31
C THR A 97 -6.02 -19.74 -25.61
N LYS A 98 -5.69 -18.45 -25.67
CA LYS A 98 -5.08 -17.82 -26.85
C LYS A 98 -3.65 -18.31 -27.10
N GLU A 99 -2.82 -18.36 -26.08
CA GLU A 99 -1.44 -18.85 -26.21
C GLU A 99 -1.41 -20.33 -26.60
N ARG A 100 -2.33 -21.13 -26.05
CA ARG A 100 -2.52 -22.53 -26.44
C ARG A 100 -2.86 -22.65 -27.91
N GLN A 101 -3.79 -21.85 -28.43
CA GLN A 101 -4.14 -21.89 -29.85
C GLN A 101 -2.93 -21.51 -30.72
N ASN A 102 -2.21 -20.46 -30.40
CA ASN A 102 -1.00 -20.02 -31.11
C ASN A 102 0.07 -21.16 -31.13
N LEU A 103 0.23 -21.88 -30.00
CA LEU A 103 1.13 -23.03 -29.95
C LEU A 103 0.65 -24.18 -30.85
N LEU A 104 -0.65 -24.49 -30.84
CA LEU A 104 -1.21 -25.54 -31.70
C LEU A 104 -0.99 -25.26 -33.20
N ASP A 105 -1.23 -24.00 -33.60
CA ASP A 105 -1.02 -23.54 -34.96
C ASP A 105 0.47 -23.65 -35.36
N TRP A 106 1.36 -23.19 -34.48
CA TRP A 106 2.81 -23.29 -34.67
C TRP A 106 3.26 -24.76 -34.75
N HIS A 107 2.83 -25.62 -33.81
CA HIS A 107 3.20 -27.03 -33.76
C HIS A 107 2.80 -27.79 -35.04
N ALA A 108 1.62 -27.48 -35.58
CA ALA A 108 1.16 -28.04 -36.84
C ALA A 108 2.06 -27.67 -38.03
N THR A 109 2.70 -26.50 -38.01
CA THR A 109 3.63 -26.11 -39.07
C THR A 109 5.00 -26.79 -39.00
N GLN A 110 5.34 -27.43 -37.86
CA GLN A 110 6.65 -28.03 -37.60
C GLN A 110 6.71 -29.56 -37.89
N ASN A 111 5.65 -30.15 -38.42
CA ASN A 111 5.50 -31.62 -38.54
C ASN A 111 6.62 -32.35 -39.32
N ASN A 112 7.41 -31.65 -40.15
CA ASN A 112 8.48 -32.24 -40.94
C ASN A 112 9.90 -31.79 -40.50
N SER A 113 10.04 -31.05 -39.37
CA SER A 113 11.33 -30.62 -38.87
C SER A 113 11.97 -31.66 -37.95
N VAL A 114 13.27 -31.91 -38.11
CA VAL A 114 14.05 -32.71 -37.16
C VAL A 114 14.31 -31.90 -35.91
N PHE A 115 13.85 -32.39 -34.77
CA PHE A 115 14.09 -31.79 -33.46
C PHE A 115 15.31 -32.43 -32.79
N LYS A 116 16.32 -31.61 -32.45
CA LYS A 116 17.51 -32.02 -31.71
C LYS A 116 17.54 -31.32 -30.37
N MET A 117 17.35 -32.06 -29.28
CA MET A 117 17.22 -31.52 -27.94
C MET A 117 18.38 -30.65 -27.53
N SER A 118 19.62 -31.08 -27.78
CA SER A 118 20.84 -30.36 -27.46
C SER A 118 20.98 -28.99 -28.18
N GLU A 119 20.52 -28.92 -29.43
CA GLU A 119 20.55 -27.70 -30.24
C GLU A 119 19.39 -26.76 -29.86
N GLU A 120 18.17 -27.29 -29.77
CA GLU A 120 16.96 -26.49 -29.52
C GLU A 120 16.93 -25.87 -28.11
N ILE A 121 17.45 -26.56 -27.08
CA ILE A 121 17.54 -25.97 -25.74
C ILE A 121 18.51 -24.78 -25.72
N VAL A 122 19.66 -24.90 -26.39
CA VAL A 122 20.63 -23.81 -26.50
C VAL A 122 20.05 -22.63 -27.28
N LYS A 123 19.44 -22.89 -28.42
CA LYS A 123 18.78 -21.89 -29.26
C LYS A 123 17.67 -21.14 -28.50
N TYR A 124 16.83 -21.88 -27.77
CA TYR A 124 15.78 -21.29 -26.93
C TYR A 124 16.35 -20.41 -25.82
N CYS A 125 17.36 -20.89 -25.07
CA CYS A 125 18.00 -20.12 -24.01
C CYS A 125 18.71 -18.86 -24.53
N LEU A 126 19.46 -18.97 -25.64
CA LEU A 126 20.12 -17.83 -26.28
C LEU A 126 19.13 -16.79 -26.75
N MET A 127 17.97 -17.20 -27.29
CA MET A 127 16.93 -16.28 -27.71
C MET A 127 16.31 -15.54 -26.52
N ASP A 128 16.00 -16.23 -25.42
CA ASP A 128 15.48 -15.61 -24.21
C ASP A 128 16.48 -14.59 -23.63
N VAL A 129 17.78 -14.94 -23.57
CA VAL A 129 18.83 -14.02 -23.12
C VAL A 129 18.96 -12.81 -24.06
N LYS A 130 18.92 -13.03 -25.38
CA LYS A 130 19.00 -11.96 -26.37
C LYS A 130 17.85 -10.96 -26.27
N ILE A 131 16.61 -11.46 -26.12
CA ILE A 131 15.41 -10.64 -25.90
C ILE A 131 15.54 -9.85 -24.60
N LEU A 132 15.97 -10.50 -23.52
CA LEU A 132 16.16 -9.86 -22.22
C LEU A 132 17.19 -8.71 -22.29
N VAL A 133 18.38 -8.99 -22.83
CA VAL A 133 19.47 -8.01 -22.95
C VAL A 133 19.03 -6.82 -23.80
N LYS A 134 18.47 -7.05 -24.98
CA LYS A 134 17.97 -5.97 -25.86
C LYS A 134 16.91 -5.12 -25.16
N GLY A 135 15.91 -5.76 -24.55
CA GLY A 135 14.84 -5.04 -23.86
C GLY A 135 15.34 -4.23 -22.65
N CYS A 136 16.25 -4.80 -21.85
CA CYS A 136 16.82 -4.08 -20.70
C CYS A 136 17.71 -2.90 -21.13
N ILE A 137 18.57 -3.06 -22.13
CA ILE A 137 19.42 -1.96 -22.64
C ILE A 137 18.55 -0.85 -23.20
N GLN A 138 17.56 -1.17 -24.02
CA GLN A 138 16.68 -0.17 -24.61
C GLN A 138 15.82 0.54 -23.56
N PHE A 139 15.30 -0.19 -22.57
CA PHE A 139 14.59 0.41 -21.44
C PHE A 139 15.49 1.37 -20.66
N ARG A 140 16.74 0.95 -20.33
CA ARG A 140 17.72 1.77 -19.62
C ARG A 140 18.02 3.06 -20.37
N SER A 141 18.31 2.96 -21.69
CA SER A 141 18.59 4.12 -22.53
C SER A 141 17.40 5.08 -22.53
N MET A 142 16.19 4.61 -22.86
CA MET A 142 14.99 5.45 -22.86
C MET A 142 14.73 6.10 -21.51
N PHE A 143 14.94 5.38 -20.40
CA PHE A 143 14.74 5.91 -19.05
C PHE A 143 15.75 7.01 -18.73
N MET A 144 17.04 6.80 -19.06
CA MET A 144 18.11 7.77 -18.84
C MET A 144 17.96 9.01 -19.69
N ASP A 145 17.60 8.85 -20.97
CA ASP A 145 17.42 9.95 -21.91
C ASP A 145 16.31 10.91 -21.45
N GLN A 146 15.20 10.34 -20.96
CA GLN A 146 14.06 11.12 -20.48
C GLN A 146 14.28 11.72 -19.08
N ASN A 147 14.99 11.03 -18.19
CA ASN A 147 14.94 11.30 -16.75
C ASN A 147 16.29 11.66 -16.12
N LYS A 148 17.40 11.52 -16.84
CA LYS A 148 18.76 11.73 -16.33
C LYS A 148 19.08 10.93 -15.05
N VAL A 149 18.47 9.75 -14.92
CA VAL A 149 18.63 8.81 -13.82
C VAL A 149 18.86 7.43 -14.42
N ASP A 150 19.87 6.70 -13.95
CA ASP A 150 20.04 5.31 -14.31
C ASP A 150 19.16 4.41 -13.44
N PRO A 151 18.10 3.78 -14.02
CA PRO A 151 17.19 2.99 -13.22
C PRO A 151 17.84 1.76 -12.58
N PHE A 152 18.82 1.15 -13.25
CA PHE A 152 19.46 -0.10 -12.78
C PHE A 152 20.58 0.13 -11.79
N GLU A 153 21.25 1.26 -11.86
CA GLU A 153 22.33 1.62 -10.94
C GLU A 153 21.76 2.28 -9.68
N GLU A 154 20.86 3.24 -9.85
CA GLU A 154 20.41 4.11 -8.78
C GLU A 154 19.15 3.63 -8.06
N SER A 155 18.54 2.54 -8.51
CA SER A 155 17.27 2.05 -7.95
C SER A 155 17.24 0.53 -7.82
N THR A 156 16.29 0.01 -7.05
CA THR A 156 16.03 -1.43 -6.93
C THR A 156 14.73 -1.87 -7.59
N THR A 157 13.84 -0.91 -7.87
CA THR A 157 12.54 -1.14 -8.50
C THR A 157 12.13 0.09 -9.30
N ILE A 158 11.22 -0.09 -10.25
CA ILE A 158 10.65 1.02 -11.04
C ILE A 158 10.03 2.11 -10.13
N ALA A 159 9.34 1.72 -9.05
CA ALA A 159 8.74 2.67 -8.12
C ALA A 159 9.79 3.56 -7.44
N SER A 160 10.95 3.00 -7.06
CA SER A 160 12.04 3.80 -6.50
C SER A 160 12.72 4.68 -7.54
N GLY A 161 12.85 4.22 -8.80
CA GLY A 161 13.35 5.02 -9.90
C GLY A 161 12.44 6.22 -10.21
N CYS A 162 11.13 5.98 -10.32
CA CYS A 162 10.14 7.05 -10.54
C CYS A 162 10.13 8.09 -9.41
N ASN A 163 10.17 7.64 -8.16
CA ASN A 163 10.22 8.55 -7.00
C ASN A 163 11.53 9.36 -6.98
N LYS A 164 12.66 8.77 -7.38
CA LYS A 164 13.93 9.49 -7.50
C LYS A 164 13.88 10.56 -8.58
N VAL A 165 13.29 10.26 -9.74
CA VAL A 165 13.05 11.23 -10.82
C VAL A 165 12.18 12.38 -10.30
N PHE A 166 11.06 12.10 -9.64
CA PHE A 166 10.20 13.12 -9.04
C PHE A 166 10.99 14.02 -8.09
N ARG A 167 11.72 13.44 -7.15
CA ARG A 167 12.48 14.20 -6.15
C ARG A 167 13.62 15.03 -6.73
N ARG A 168 14.27 14.54 -7.80
CA ARG A 168 15.42 15.23 -8.41
C ARG A 168 15.02 16.36 -9.35
N LEU A 169 13.94 16.18 -10.11
CA LEU A 169 13.58 17.07 -11.22
C LEU A 169 12.35 17.95 -10.96
N PHE A 170 11.47 17.56 -10.04
CA PHE A 170 10.17 18.22 -9.86
C PHE A 170 9.91 18.70 -8.44
N LEU A 171 10.51 18.07 -7.43
CA LEU A 171 10.28 18.44 -6.05
C LEU A 171 11.17 19.63 -5.65
N LYS A 172 10.56 20.71 -5.19
CA LYS A 172 11.27 21.84 -4.61
C LYS A 172 11.86 21.46 -3.24
N GLU A 173 12.95 22.11 -2.85
CA GLU A 173 13.55 21.91 -1.54
C GLU A 173 12.57 22.30 -0.42
N ASN A 174 12.66 21.60 0.70
CA ASN A 174 11.87 21.84 1.92
C ASN A 174 10.34 21.76 1.75
N THR A 175 9.83 21.15 0.68
CA THR A 175 8.38 21.04 0.46
C THR A 175 7.74 19.90 1.26
N ILE A 176 8.39 18.75 1.36
CA ILE A 176 7.83 17.56 2.04
C ILE A 176 8.52 17.37 3.38
N GLY A 177 7.76 17.48 4.47
CA GLY A 177 8.24 17.20 5.83
C GLY A 177 8.49 15.71 6.05
N LEU A 178 9.59 15.37 6.72
CA LEU A 178 9.85 14.02 7.18
C LEU A 178 9.25 13.82 8.56
N ILE A 179 8.34 12.84 8.68
CA ILE A 179 7.76 12.50 9.99
C ILE A 179 8.88 12.06 10.93
N PRO A 180 9.04 12.67 12.12
CA PRO A 180 10.11 12.29 13.05
C PRO A 180 9.99 10.84 13.48
N LYS A 181 11.11 10.21 13.83
CA LYS A 181 11.13 8.87 14.42
C LYS A 181 10.23 8.82 15.66
N GLY A 182 9.32 7.85 15.70
CA GLY A 182 8.32 7.72 16.76
C GLY A 182 7.13 8.68 16.66
N GLY A 183 7.00 9.45 15.54
CA GLY A 183 5.91 10.39 15.35
C GLY A 183 6.15 11.76 15.97
N TYR A 184 5.11 12.57 16.09
CA TYR A 184 5.17 13.92 16.69
C TYR A 184 4.85 13.91 18.18
N ARG A 185 4.14 12.91 18.68
CA ARG A 185 3.77 12.75 20.09
C ARG A 185 4.32 11.45 20.66
N ARG A 186 4.50 11.42 22.00
CA ARG A 186 4.90 10.21 22.78
C ARG A 186 6.13 9.46 22.23
N ALA A 187 6.93 10.11 21.42
CA ALA A 187 8.20 9.54 20.99
C ALA A 187 9.25 9.54 22.12
N ASP A 188 9.05 10.39 23.13
CA ASP A 188 9.81 10.40 24.35
C ASP A 188 9.09 9.54 25.41
N LYS A 189 9.87 8.79 26.20
CA LYS A 189 9.35 7.84 27.21
C LYS A 189 8.90 8.57 28.48
N GLN A 190 7.81 9.30 28.41
CA GLN A 190 7.21 9.97 29.57
C GLN A 190 6.08 9.08 30.14
N SER A 191 6.00 9.00 31.48
CA SER A 191 4.97 8.18 32.14
C SER A 191 3.56 8.77 31.96
N LYS A 192 2.53 7.91 31.88
CA LYS A 192 1.14 8.38 31.81
C LYS A 192 0.78 9.29 32.98
N VAL A 193 1.27 8.98 34.16
CA VAL A 193 1.01 9.76 35.40
C VAL A 193 1.64 11.16 35.29
N ALA A 194 2.86 11.27 34.72
CA ALA A 194 3.49 12.57 34.47
C ALA A 194 2.67 13.41 33.49
N ILE A 195 2.20 12.80 32.39
CA ILE A 195 1.33 13.49 31.42
C ILE A 195 0.02 13.93 32.06
N GLN A 196 -0.61 13.11 32.89
CA GLN A 196 -1.82 13.45 33.61
C GLN A 196 -1.62 14.66 34.54
N TRP A 197 -0.50 14.68 35.28
CA TRP A 197 -0.15 15.82 36.12
C TRP A 197 0.08 17.10 35.31
N LEU A 198 0.85 17.03 34.21
CA LEU A 198 1.12 18.20 33.38
C LEU A 198 -0.17 18.77 32.75
N ARG A 199 -1.08 17.91 32.32
CA ARG A 199 -2.40 18.33 31.81
C ARG A 199 -3.27 18.96 32.88
N TRP A 200 -3.21 18.45 34.11
CA TRP A 200 -3.87 19.08 35.26
C TRP A 200 -3.31 20.48 35.52
N VAL A 201 -1.99 20.64 35.49
CA VAL A 201 -1.35 21.95 35.66
C VAL A 201 -1.78 22.92 34.53
N GLU A 202 -1.81 22.48 33.32
CA GLU A 202 -2.34 23.29 32.20
C GLU A 202 -3.77 23.75 32.44
N HIS A 203 -4.62 22.82 32.87
CA HIS A 203 -6.03 23.10 33.14
C HIS A 203 -6.22 24.04 34.32
N SER A 204 -5.58 23.79 35.42
CA SER A 204 -5.76 24.56 36.68
C SER A 204 -5.11 25.92 36.63
N GLN A 205 -3.99 26.08 35.92
CA GLN A 205 -3.24 27.31 35.81
C GLN A 205 -3.49 28.08 34.51
N GLN A 206 -4.24 27.50 33.58
CA GLN A 206 -4.51 28.10 32.25
C GLN A 206 -3.23 28.47 31.49
N VAL A 207 -2.20 27.63 31.56
CA VAL A 207 -0.92 27.76 30.86
C VAL A 207 -0.73 26.73 29.79
N ALA A 208 0.04 27.02 28.75
CA ALA A 208 0.42 26.07 27.72
C ALA A 208 1.76 25.43 28.05
N ILE A 209 1.77 24.09 28.25
CA ILE A 209 2.99 23.33 28.57
C ILE A 209 3.34 22.42 27.40
N GLN A 210 4.54 22.53 26.87
CA GLN A 210 5.08 21.58 25.93
C GLN A 210 5.54 20.31 26.67
N HIS A 211 4.95 19.15 26.37
CA HIS A 211 5.28 17.85 26.99
C HIS A 211 5.03 16.70 26.00
N ALA A 212 5.54 15.49 26.30
CA ALA A 212 5.43 14.33 25.38
C ALA A 212 3.99 13.90 25.07
N GLY A 213 3.02 14.28 25.88
CA GLY A 213 1.59 14.04 25.63
C GLY A 213 1.00 14.84 24.45
N LYS A 214 1.59 15.97 24.11
CA LYS A 214 1.14 16.86 23.01
C LYS A 214 2.15 16.97 21.87
N ALA A 215 3.46 16.92 22.19
CA ALA A 215 4.55 17.13 21.25
C ALA A 215 5.76 16.23 21.63
N ARG A 216 6.96 16.75 21.44
CA ARG A 216 8.20 16.20 22.01
C ARG A 216 8.50 16.87 23.35
N GLU A 217 9.20 16.14 24.24
CA GLU A 217 9.81 16.76 25.40
C GLU A 217 10.67 17.95 24.96
N PHE A 218 10.57 19.04 25.68
CA PHE A 218 11.36 20.23 25.38
C PHE A 218 12.82 19.96 25.74
N ARG A 219 13.73 20.34 24.86
CA ARG A 219 15.16 20.32 25.14
C ARG A 219 15.63 21.75 25.33
N ILE A 220 16.01 22.09 26.55
CA ILE A 220 16.57 23.40 26.82
C ILE A 220 17.91 23.61 26.09
N PRO A 221 18.35 24.83 25.83
CA PRO A 221 19.60 25.12 25.09
C PRO A 221 20.83 24.39 25.62
N GLU A 222 20.88 24.09 26.91
CA GLU A 222 21.94 23.33 27.56
C GLU A 222 21.91 21.83 27.30
N GLY A 223 21.00 21.39 26.47
CA GLY A 223 20.89 20.02 26.00
C GLY A 223 20.13 19.06 26.92
N ILE A 224 19.56 19.53 28.03
CA ILE A 224 18.77 18.74 28.97
C ILE A 224 17.34 18.62 28.43
N LYS A 225 16.78 17.44 28.38
CA LYS A 225 15.36 17.23 28.16
C LYS A 225 14.60 17.41 29.46
N VAL A 226 13.42 18.03 29.39
CA VAL A 226 12.54 18.30 30.53
C VAL A 226 11.14 17.74 30.27
N ASP A 227 10.45 17.30 31.31
CA ASP A 227 9.12 16.67 31.19
C ASP A 227 8.06 17.64 30.68
N GLY A 228 8.13 18.92 31.10
CA GLY A 228 7.26 19.96 30.64
C GLY A 228 7.96 21.31 30.61
N TYR A 229 7.59 22.19 29.67
CA TYR A 229 8.12 23.55 29.58
C TYR A 229 7.02 24.53 29.13
N CYS A 230 6.87 25.59 29.92
CA CYS A 230 6.02 26.72 29.56
C CYS A 230 6.90 27.89 29.13
N VAL A 231 6.78 28.28 27.86
CA VAL A 231 7.57 29.38 27.27
C VAL A 231 7.21 30.74 27.90
N GLU A 232 5.92 30.97 28.14
CA GLU A 232 5.40 32.24 28.62
C GLU A 232 5.94 32.62 30.02
N THR A 233 6.06 31.62 30.89
CA THR A 233 6.51 31.80 32.28
C THR A 233 7.96 31.39 32.51
N ASN A 234 8.66 30.91 31.47
CA ASN A 234 10.00 30.31 31.57
C ASN A 234 10.09 29.23 32.66
N THR A 235 9.04 28.39 32.74
CA THR A 235 8.90 27.39 33.79
C THR A 235 9.15 25.99 33.25
N VAL A 236 10.05 25.27 33.90
CA VAL A 236 10.31 23.82 33.69
C VAL A 236 9.49 23.03 34.70
N TYR A 237 8.82 21.98 34.23
CA TYR A 237 8.07 21.04 35.02
C TYR A 237 8.76 19.68 34.97
N GLU A 238 9.02 19.06 36.13
CA GLU A 238 9.65 17.76 36.27
C GLU A 238 8.79 16.86 37.16
N PHE A 239 8.42 15.67 36.63
CA PHE A 239 7.67 14.66 37.39
C PHE A 239 8.60 13.54 37.87
N LEU A 240 8.77 13.47 39.19
CA LEU A 240 9.74 12.61 39.84
C LEU A 240 9.10 11.26 40.22
N GLY A 241 9.16 10.25 39.37
CA GLY A 241 8.76 8.88 39.69
C GLY A 241 9.59 8.31 40.84
N CYS A 242 8.94 7.87 41.92
CA CYS A 242 9.61 7.58 43.20
C CYS A 242 10.78 6.59 43.08
N TYR A 243 10.63 5.54 42.31
CA TYR A 243 11.70 4.56 42.08
C TYR A 243 12.87 5.13 41.27
N TRP A 244 12.58 5.88 40.20
CA TRP A 244 13.60 6.36 39.26
C TRP A 244 14.40 7.55 39.81
N HIS A 245 13.81 8.32 40.72
CA HIS A 245 14.38 9.52 41.30
C HIS A 245 14.78 9.36 42.77
N GLY A 246 14.80 8.12 43.29
CA GLY A 246 15.30 7.82 44.64
C GLY A 246 14.52 8.50 45.75
N CYS A 247 13.20 8.42 45.78
CA CYS A 247 12.35 9.06 46.79
C CYS A 247 12.64 8.52 48.20
N GLU A 248 13.09 9.41 49.11
CA GLU A 248 13.46 9.04 50.45
C GLU A 248 12.25 8.56 51.29
N GLU A 249 11.09 9.11 51.03
CA GLU A 249 9.87 8.75 51.74
C GLU A 249 9.36 7.35 51.36
N CYS A 250 9.39 7.04 50.05
CA CYS A 250 8.97 5.73 49.53
C CYS A 250 10.02 4.63 49.71
N PHE A 251 11.30 5.02 49.79
CA PHE A 251 12.43 4.11 49.88
C PHE A 251 13.39 4.57 51.02
N PRO A 252 12.97 4.44 52.30
CA PRO A 252 13.75 4.95 53.46
C PRO A 252 15.07 4.18 53.64
N ASN A 253 15.17 2.93 53.19
CA ASN A 253 16.41 2.16 53.24
C ASN A 253 17.19 2.24 51.94
N GLN A 254 17.69 3.40 51.62
CA GLN A 254 18.39 3.70 50.37
C GLN A 254 19.69 2.89 50.15
N ALA A 255 20.22 2.25 51.20
CA ALA A 255 21.42 1.42 51.16
C ALA A 255 21.17 -0.03 50.63
N ASN A 256 19.91 -0.47 50.46
CA ASN A 256 19.62 -1.79 49.90
C ASN A 256 19.92 -1.78 48.38
N VAL A 257 21.13 -2.15 48.04
CA VAL A 257 21.56 -2.42 46.67
C VAL A 257 21.25 -3.89 46.37
N ASP A 258 20.46 -4.17 45.33
CA ASP A 258 20.40 -5.54 44.81
C ASP A 258 21.83 -5.92 44.38
N PRO A 259 22.41 -7.03 44.91
CA PRO A 259 23.80 -7.43 44.62
C PRO A 259 24.08 -7.63 43.11
N LYS A 260 23.04 -7.68 42.29
CA LYS A 260 23.11 -7.83 40.83
C LYS A 260 23.08 -6.51 40.08
N LEU A 261 22.82 -5.39 40.76
CA LEU A 261 22.73 -4.06 40.14
C LEU A 261 23.99 -3.23 40.42
N ASP A 262 24.39 -2.45 39.42
CA ASP A 262 25.50 -1.50 39.51
C ASP A 262 25.22 -0.46 40.63
N ILE A 263 26.26 0.05 41.27
CA ILE A 263 26.18 1.10 42.30
C ILE A 263 25.38 2.33 41.84
N ASN A 264 25.42 2.65 40.54
CA ASN A 264 24.67 3.74 39.93
C ASN A 264 23.14 3.53 40.00
N THR A 265 22.66 2.36 40.38
CA THR A 265 21.24 2.04 40.54
C THR A 265 20.78 2.17 41.97
N ALA A 266 21.67 2.42 42.93
CA ALA A 266 21.31 2.63 44.32
C ALA A 266 20.40 3.87 44.50
N MET A 267 19.41 3.79 45.39
CA MET A 267 18.40 4.84 45.56
C MET A 267 19.00 6.19 45.99
N PHE A 268 20.05 6.19 46.81
CA PHE A 268 20.69 7.42 47.22
C PHE A 268 21.39 8.13 46.05
N VAL A 269 22.05 7.37 45.12
CA VAL A 269 22.69 7.95 43.93
C VAL A 269 21.65 8.55 43.00
N ARG A 270 20.49 7.88 42.85
CA ARG A 270 19.37 8.45 42.07
C ARG A 270 18.85 9.74 42.64
N ASN A 271 18.73 9.82 44.00
CA ASN A 271 18.31 11.02 44.68
C ASN A 271 19.34 12.17 44.52
N GLU A 272 20.64 11.89 44.72
CA GLU A 272 21.71 12.88 44.48
C GLU A 272 21.71 13.41 43.06
N ASN A 273 21.57 12.52 42.07
CA ASN A 273 21.48 12.90 40.65
C ASN A 273 20.25 13.77 40.38
N THR A 274 19.11 13.46 41.01
CA THR A 274 17.88 14.27 40.89
C THR A 274 18.08 15.67 41.47
N VAL A 275 18.65 15.77 42.68
CA VAL A 275 18.96 17.06 43.33
C VAL A 275 19.95 17.87 42.48
N ALA A 276 21.02 17.25 42.00
CA ALA A 276 22.01 17.90 41.14
C ALA A 276 21.36 18.45 39.83
N ARG A 277 20.45 17.66 39.23
CA ARG A 277 19.69 18.07 38.05
C ARG A 277 18.81 19.29 38.35
N SER A 278 18.09 19.27 39.46
CA SER A 278 17.23 20.37 39.88
C SER A 278 18.03 21.66 40.14
N GLN A 279 19.19 21.53 40.77
CA GLN A 279 20.10 22.67 40.98
C GLN A 279 20.65 23.24 39.67
N ARG A 280 20.98 22.38 38.67
CA ARG A 280 21.41 22.85 37.37
C ARG A 280 20.32 23.66 36.67
N LEU A 281 19.07 23.17 36.64
CA LEU A 281 17.96 23.86 36.02
C LEU A 281 17.72 25.23 36.63
N ARG A 282 17.71 25.34 37.99
CA ARG A 282 17.59 26.62 38.69
C ARG A 282 18.77 27.56 38.41
N LYS A 283 20.01 27.01 38.33
CA LYS A 283 21.20 27.83 38.03
C LYS A 283 21.15 28.43 36.61
N HIS A 284 20.50 27.76 35.66
CA HIS A 284 20.28 28.26 34.31
C HIS A 284 19.12 29.28 34.19
N GLY A 285 18.50 29.65 35.31
CA GLY A 285 17.49 30.72 35.36
C GLY A 285 16.06 30.24 35.03
N TYR A 286 15.80 28.95 35.08
CA TYR A 286 14.45 28.43 34.91
C TYR A 286 13.67 28.42 36.21
N ASN A 287 12.41 28.78 36.17
CA ASN A 287 11.47 28.50 37.25
C ASN A 287 11.21 26.98 37.25
N LEU A 288 11.48 26.29 38.36
CA LEU A 288 11.37 24.84 38.42
C LEU A 288 10.22 24.45 39.35
N VAL A 289 9.26 23.70 38.76
CA VAL A 289 8.14 23.07 39.47
C VAL A 289 8.34 21.56 39.43
N GLU A 290 8.43 20.95 40.59
CA GLU A 290 8.66 19.52 40.73
C GLU A 290 7.46 18.85 41.40
N MET A 291 7.07 17.65 40.94
CA MET A 291 6.01 16.85 41.53
C MET A 291 6.51 15.41 41.74
N ARG A 292 6.51 14.94 42.97
CA ARG A 292 6.81 13.52 43.23
C ARG A 292 5.57 12.65 42.97
N GLU A 293 5.79 11.45 42.50
CA GLU A 293 4.69 10.51 42.23
C GLU A 293 3.83 10.23 43.46
N CYS A 294 4.43 10.09 44.63
CA CYS A 294 3.71 9.90 45.90
C CYS A 294 2.86 11.11 46.31
N ASP A 295 3.39 12.33 46.07
CA ASP A 295 2.66 13.56 46.35
C ASP A 295 1.46 13.73 45.43
N PHE A 296 1.64 13.43 44.15
CA PHE A 296 0.55 13.46 43.19
C PHE A 296 -0.55 12.44 43.52
N LYS A 297 -0.16 11.22 43.92
CA LYS A 297 -1.11 10.20 44.39
C LYS A 297 -1.88 10.67 45.62
N ARG A 298 -1.22 11.33 46.60
CA ARG A 298 -1.87 11.92 47.78
C ARG A 298 -2.83 13.04 47.36
N LEU A 299 -2.39 13.92 46.46
CA LEU A 299 -3.23 15.00 45.94
C LEU A 299 -4.51 14.45 45.29
N MET A 300 -4.41 13.37 44.49
CA MET A 300 -5.56 12.72 43.91
C MET A 300 -6.56 12.14 44.94
N LEU A 301 -6.09 11.78 46.11
CA LEU A 301 -6.99 11.27 47.19
C LEU A 301 -7.85 12.39 47.80
N VAL A 302 -7.34 13.60 47.90
CA VAL A 302 -7.99 14.70 48.57
C VAL A 302 -8.65 15.73 47.64
N ASN A 303 -8.26 15.81 46.39
CA ASN A 303 -8.78 16.78 45.43
C ASN A 303 -9.77 16.14 44.46
N GLU A 304 -11.07 16.40 44.65
CA GLU A 304 -12.16 15.85 43.85
C GLU A 304 -12.15 16.35 42.40
N GLU A 305 -11.87 17.65 42.20
CA GLU A 305 -11.78 18.27 40.88
C GLU A 305 -10.66 17.64 40.05
N LEU A 306 -9.51 17.36 40.66
CA LEU A 306 -8.42 16.64 40.02
C LEU A 306 -8.85 15.20 39.64
N ARG A 307 -9.54 14.48 40.53
CA ARG A 307 -10.03 13.13 40.22
C ARG A 307 -10.98 13.12 39.03
N ASP A 308 -11.95 14.04 39.05
CA ASP A 308 -12.93 14.16 37.97
C ASP A 308 -12.27 14.55 36.66
N PHE A 309 -11.29 15.47 36.71
CA PHE A 309 -10.50 15.83 35.55
C PHE A 309 -9.74 14.61 34.98
N ILE A 310 -9.03 13.86 35.83
CA ILE A 310 -8.27 12.67 35.39
C ILE A 310 -9.20 11.58 34.90
N HIS A 311 -10.35 11.36 35.54
CA HIS A 311 -11.35 10.40 35.08
C HIS A 311 -11.88 10.78 33.69
N ASN A 312 -12.19 12.04 33.47
CA ASN A 312 -12.64 12.54 32.17
C ASN A 312 -11.55 12.55 31.09
N LEU A 313 -10.26 12.63 31.49
CA LEU A 313 -9.12 12.42 30.60
C LEU A 313 -8.97 10.95 30.15
N GLY A 314 -9.43 9.98 30.95
CA GLY A 314 -9.16 8.57 30.75
C GLY A 314 -9.61 8.03 29.38
N ASP A 315 -10.72 8.52 28.86
CA ASP A 315 -11.23 8.16 27.52
C ASP A 315 -10.61 9.01 26.39
N GLN A 316 -9.97 10.12 26.71
CA GLN A 316 -9.34 11.04 25.74
C GLN A 316 -7.85 10.75 25.52
N ASP A 317 -7.24 9.88 26.34
CA ASP A 317 -5.82 9.53 26.24
C ASP A 317 -5.58 8.34 25.30
N GLU A 318 -6.24 8.37 24.15
CA GLU A 318 -6.00 7.39 23.08
C GLU A 318 -4.56 7.46 22.54
N GLU A 319 -4.11 6.34 21.99
CA GLU A 319 -2.81 6.30 21.33
C GLU A 319 -2.65 7.44 20.31
N PRO A 320 -1.45 8.00 20.15
CA PRO A 320 -1.19 9.07 19.19
C PRO A 320 -1.71 8.71 17.79
N LEU A 321 -2.09 9.73 17.03
CA LEU A 321 -2.44 9.56 15.64
C LEU A 321 -1.27 8.95 14.87
N ASN A 322 -1.54 7.81 14.22
CA ASN A 322 -0.61 7.19 13.28
C ASN A 322 -1.11 7.42 11.84
N PRO A 323 -0.36 8.10 10.98
CA PRO A 323 -0.80 8.39 9.61
C PRO A 323 -1.05 7.12 8.78
N ARG A 324 -0.48 5.97 9.18
CA ARG A 324 -0.79 4.68 8.53
C ARG A 324 -2.21 4.21 8.74
N ASP A 325 -2.88 4.66 9.78
CA ASP A 325 -4.28 4.33 10.02
C ASP A 325 -5.23 5.07 9.06
N ALA A 326 -4.79 6.20 8.50
CA ALA A 326 -5.48 6.89 7.42
C ALA A 326 -5.15 6.32 6.02
N PHE A 327 -4.11 5.50 5.92
CA PHE A 327 -3.67 4.92 4.65
C PHE A 327 -4.45 3.64 4.35
N TYR A 328 -5.62 3.80 3.76
CA TYR A 328 -6.47 2.72 3.28
C TYR A 328 -6.25 2.48 1.78
N GLY A 329 -6.49 1.26 1.33
CA GLY A 329 -6.44 0.91 -0.10
C GLY A 329 -7.66 1.39 -0.91
N GLY A 330 -7.72 1.00 -2.16
CA GLY A 330 -8.85 1.26 -3.05
C GLY A 330 -10.13 0.55 -2.60
N ARG A 331 -11.25 1.13 -2.92
CA ARG A 331 -12.58 0.61 -2.60
C ARG A 331 -12.98 -0.50 -3.56
N THR A 332 -13.28 -1.70 -3.05
CA THR A 332 -13.63 -2.87 -3.87
C THR A 332 -14.74 -3.67 -3.21
N ASN A 333 -15.87 -3.84 -3.91
CA ASN A 333 -16.96 -4.70 -3.43
C ASN A 333 -17.94 -5.07 -4.55
N ALA A 334 -18.80 -6.09 -4.29
CA ALA A 334 -20.01 -6.38 -5.05
C ALA A 334 -21.22 -5.86 -4.27
N SER A 335 -22.03 -5.03 -4.91
CA SER A 335 -23.31 -4.57 -4.35
C SER A 335 -24.45 -5.53 -4.69
N LYS A 336 -24.33 -6.21 -5.84
CA LYS A 336 -25.23 -7.28 -6.27
C LYS A 336 -24.41 -8.50 -6.71
N LEU A 337 -24.85 -9.70 -6.35
CA LEU A 337 -24.08 -10.92 -6.61
C LEU A 337 -24.45 -11.57 -7.95
N TYR A 338 -25.65 -11.31 -8.46
CA TYR A 338 -26.09 -11.80 -9.77
C TYR A 338 -27.07 -10.82 -10.39
N HIS A 339 -26.91 -10.58 -11.68
CA HIS A 339 -27.87 -9.82 -12.48
C HIS A 339 -27.85 -10.29 -13.94
N LYS A 340 -29.02 -10.46 -14.51
CA LYS A 340 -29.21 -10.76 -15.93
C LYS A 340 -30.10 -9.69 -16.53
N CYS A 341 -29.69 -9.11 -17.66
CA CYS A 341 -30.49 -8.14 -18.40
C CYS A 341 -31.74 -8.79 -18.99
N ASP A 342 -32.79 -8.00 -19.08
CA ASP A 342 -34.03 -8.39 -19.78
C ASP A 342 -33.88 -8.37 -21.31
N GLY A 343 -32.75 -7.88 -21.81
CA GLY A 343 -32.44 -7.77 -23.25
C GLY A 343 -33.14 -6.65 -23.99
N ILE A 344 -34.07 -5.93 -23.36
CA ILE A 344 -34.96 -4.92 -24.00
C ILE A 344 -34.76 -3.55 -23.35
N SER A 345 -34.98 -3.42 -22.04
CA SER A 345 -35.10 -2.16 -21.33
C SER A 345 -33.85 -1.72 -20.60
N GLU A 346 -32.88 -2.64 -20.38
CA GLU A 346 -31.68 -2.35 -19.60
C GLU A 346 -30.42 -2.97 -20.18
N LYS A 347 -29.28 -2.42 -19.81
CA LYS A 347 -27.93 -2.88 -20.19
C LYS A 347 -27.00 -2.82 -19.01
N ILE A 348 -26.14 -3.83 -18.85
CA ILE A 348 -25.04 -3.74 -17.90
C ILE A 348 -23.85 -3.04 -18.57
N MET A 349 -23.35 -2.01 -17.90
CA MET A 349 -22.21 -1.19 -18.37
C MET A 349 -21.01 -1.42 -17.47
N TYR A 350 -19.82 -1.56 -18.07
CA TYR A 350 -18.54 -1.60 -17.37
C TYR A 350 -17.75 -0.35 -17.73
N TYR A 351 -17.48 0.49 -16.74
CA TYR A 351 -16.70 1.71 -16.91
C TYR A 351 -15.46 1.68 -16.03
N ASP A 352 -14.34 2.10 -16.59
CA ASP A 352 -13.04 2.21 -15.93
C ASP A 352 -12.59 3.67 -16.01
N VAL A 353 -12.16 4.24 -14.88
CA VAL A 353 -11.67 5.62 -14.84
C VAL A 353 -10.24 5.66 -15.36
N CYS A 354 -10.07 6.18 -16.54
CA CYS A 354 -8.75 6.28 -17.17
C CYS A 354 -7.75 7.02 -16.30
N SER A 355 -6.70 6.31 -15.88
CA SER A 355 -5.58 6.90 -15.13
C SER A 355 -6.01 7.60 -13.84
N LEU A 356 -6.88 6.99 -13.03
CA LEU A 356 -7.41 7.58 -11.78
C LEU A 356 -6.32 8.14 -10.87
N TYR A 357 -5.27 7.39 -10.58
CA TYR A 357 -4.18 7.87 -9.73
C TYR A 357 -3.39 9.04 -10.32
N PRO A 358 -2.99 9.06 -11.60
CA PRO A 358 -2.46 10.26 -12.24
C PRO A 358 -3.41 11.47 -12.18
N TYR A 359 -4.71 11.27 -12.36
CA TYR A 359 -5.73 12.32 -12.25
C TYR A 359 -5.73 12.94 -10.86
N VAL A 360 -5.86 12.15 -9.79
CA VAL A 360 -5.87 12.68 -8.42
C VAL A 360 -4.52 13.30 -8.04
N ASN A 361 -3.41 12.74 -8.51
CA ASN A 361 -2.09 13.32 -8.27
C ASN A 361 -1.91 14.69 -8.92
N LYS A 362 -2.53 14.94 -10.09
CA LYS A 362 -2.46 16.22 -10.75
C LYS A 362 -3.38 17.27 -10.13
N TYR A 363 -4.65 16.90 -9.95
CA TYR A 363 -5.73 17.86 -9.69
C TYR A 363 -6.14 18.03 -8.24
N CYS A 364 -5.76 17.10 -7.35
CA CYS A 364 -6.09 17.17 -5.94
C CYS A 364 -5.01 17.86 -5.12
N LYS A 365 -5.37 18.31 -3.93
CA LYS A 365 -4.46 18.95 -2.99
C LYS A 365 -3.66 17.93 -2.18
N TYR A 366 -2.47 18.32 -1.76
CA TYR A 366 -1.55 17.48 -0.99
C TYR A 366 -0.91 18.23 0.17
N PRO A 367 -0.69 17.56 1.32
CA PRO A 367 -0.03 18.15 2.47
C PRO A 367 1.44 18.43 2.19
N ILE A 368 1.91 19.60 2.63
CA ILE A 368 3.30 20.03 2.56
C ILE A 368 3.82 20.38 3.95
N GLY A 369 5.14 20.42 4.12
CA GLY A 369 5.79 20.76 5.38
C GLY A 369 5.52 19.76 6.51
N HIS A 370 5.55 20.26 7.73
CA HIS A 370 5.18 19.55 8.96
C HIS A 370 3.81 20.03 9.47
N PRO A 371 3.01 19.14 10.07
CA PRO A 371 1.71 19.52 10.58
C PRO A 371 1.82 20.31 11.88
N LYS A 372 0.83 21.15 12.13
CA LYS A 372 0.49 21.61 13.47
C LYS A 372 -0.36 20.54 14.16
N ILE A 373 0.02 20.15 15.37
CA ILE A 373 -0.63 19.07 16.12
C ILE A 373 -1.61 19.67 17.12
N HIS A 374 -2.85 19.24 17.05
CA HIS A 374 -3.89 19.59 18.03
C HIS A 374 -4.35 18.32 18.74
N VAL A 375 -4.56 18.37 20.06
CA VAL A 375 -4.86 17.21 20.89
C VAL A 375 -5.98 17.48 21.88
N GLY A 376 -6.90 16.54 22.01
CA GLY A 376 -7.93 16.56 23.04
C GLY A 376 -8.83 17.78 22.97
N LEU A 377 -8.89 18.58 24.03
CA LEU A 377 -9.75 19.76 24.12
C LEU A 377 -9.44 20.83 23.06
N GLU A 378 -8.20 20.96 22.64
CA GLU A 378 -7.82 21.90 21.58
C GLU A 378 -8.54 21.62 20.27
N CYS A 379 -8.84 20.34 19.99
CA CYS A 379 -9.55 19.93 18.77
C CYS A 379 -10.98 20.47 18.72
N LYS A 380 -11.60 20.78 19.87
CA LYS A 380 -12.99 21.32 19.92
C LYS A 380 -13.10 22.71 19.30
N ASN A 381 -12.01 23.45 19.28
CA ASN A 381 -11.96 24.81 18.75
C ASN A 381 -11.64 24.85 17.25
N ILE A 382 -11.38 23.68 16.64
CA ILE A 382 -11.01 23.56 15.24
C ILE A 382 -12.24 23.17 14.42
N SER A 383 -12.54 23.99 13.39
CA SER A 383 -13.65 23.69 12.47
C SER A 383 -13.27 22.54 11.52
N LEU A 384 -14.05 21.47 11.55
CA LEU A 384 -13.88 20.32 10.64
C LEU A 384 -14.19 20.66 9.17
N ASP A 385 -14.91 21.74 8.92
CA ASP A 385 -15.24 22.19 7.56
C ASP A 385 -14.04 22.82 6.85
N THR A 386 -13.11 23.40 7.60
CA THR A 386 -11.98 24.17 7.04
C THR A 386 -10.61 23.55 7.30
N VAL A 387 -10.45 22.76 8.37
CA VAL A 387 -9.17 22.15 8.71
C VAL A 387 -8.71 21.16 7.63
N GLU A 388 -7.43 21.22 7.31
CA GLU A 388 -6.82 20.33 6.33
C GLU A 388 -5.81 19.41 7.00
N GLY A 389 -5.85 18.13 6.69
CA GLY A 389 -4.90 17.17 7.24
C GLY A 389 -5.50 15.81 7.60
N LEU A 390 -4.95 15.22 8.67
CA LEU A 390 -5.41 13.93 9.20
C LEU A 390 -6.15 14.13 10.51
N ILE A 391 -7.29 13.49 10.66
CA ILE A 391 -8.17 13.63 11.82
C ILE A 391 -8.45 12.26 12.43
N LYS A 392 -8.05 12.07 13.68
CA LYS A 392 -8.41 10.90 14.49
C LYS A 392 -9.66 11.24 15.29
N CYS A 393 -10.75 10.53 15.00
CA CYS A 393 -12.06 10.83 15.59
C CYS A 393 -12.92 9.59 15.77
N ARG A 394 -13.95 9.71 16.62
CA ARG A 394 -15.05 8.76 16.75
C ARG A 394 -16.20 9.24 15.88
N VAL A 395 -16.68 8.36 15.02
CA VAL A 395 -17.78 8.66 14.10
C VAL A 395 -18.95 7.70 14.31
N LEU A 396 -20.17 8.24 14.16
CA LEU A 396 -21.40 7.47 14.09
C LEU A 396 -21.94 7.54 12.66
N PRO A 397 -21.96 6.43 11.92
CA PRO A 397 -22.57 6.40 10.59
C PRO A 397 -24.10 6.56 10.64
N PRO A 398 -24.73 7.07 9.57
CA PRO A 398 -26.18 6.99 9.40
C PRO A 398 -26.65 5.53 9.34
N SER A 399 -27.95 5.29 9.37
CA SER A 399 -28.51 3.92 9.36
C SER A 399 -28.86 3.41 7.98
N ASP A 400 -29.08 4.29 7.01
CA ASP A 400 -29.75 4.04 5.73
C ASP A 400 -28.91 4.37 4.48
N LEU A 401 -27.60 4.55 4.63
CA LEU A 401 -26.70 4.89 3.53
C LEU A 401 -26.26 3.63 2.77
N TYR A 402 -26.74 3.45 1.54
CA TYR A 402 -26.45 2.25 0.72
C TYR A 402 -24.96 2.08 0.38
N HIS A 403 -24.24 3.18 0.13
CA HIS A 403 -22.81 3.21 -0.07
C HIS A 403 -22.13 4.00 1.06
N PRO A 404 -21.72 3.36 2.17
CA PRO A 404 -21.05 4.08 3.27
C PRO A 404 -19.76 4.75 2.80
N VAL A 405 -19.42 5.91 3.37
CA VAL A 405 -18.25 6.71 2.93
C VAL A 405 -16.95 6.20 3.53
N LEU A 406 -16.88 6.12 4.86
CA LEU A 406 -15.64 5.91 5.58
C LEU A 406 -15.18 4.46 5.58
N PRO A 407 -13.89 4.23 5.31
CA PRO A 407 -13.26 2.91 5.38
C PRO A 407 -12.94 2.49 6.81
N LEU A 408 -13.01 1.18 7.07
CA LEU A 408 -12.53 0.56 8.32
C LEU A 408 -11.82 -0.76 8.00
N LYS A 409 -10.66 -1.00 8.62
CA LYS A 409 -9.97 -2.30 8.55
C LYS A 409 -10.55 -3.24 9.58
N MET A 410 -11.11 -4.37 9.15
CA MET A 410 -11.72 -5.38 10.01
C MET A 410 -11.56 -6.76 9.38
N HIS A 411 -11.29 -7.81 10.19
CA HIS A 411 -11.06 -9.18 9.69
C HIS A 411 -10.01 -9.28 8.58
N GLY A 412 -8.95 -8.45 8.63
CA GLY A 412 -7.92 -8.36 7.60
C GLY A 412 -8.41 -7.81 6.25
N LYS A 413 -9.59 -7.19 6.22
CA LYS A 413 -10.23 -6.63 5.02
C LYS A 413 -10.52 -5.15 5.18
N LEU A 414 -10.55 -4.42 4.06
CA LEU A 414 -11.10 -3.08 4.00
C LEU A 414 -12.62 -3.18 3.83
N MET A 415 -13.35 -2.63 4.79
CA MET A 415 -14.81 -2.64 4.83
C MET A 415 -15.37 -1.22 4.86
N PHE A 416 -16.64 -1.08 4.46
CA PHE A 416 -17.43 0.15 4.52
C PHE A 416 -18.76 -0.21 5.15
N LEU A 417 -18.96 0.16 6.40
CA LEU A 417 -20.08 -0.31 7.22
C LEU A 417 -20.78 0.84 7.94
N LEU A 418 -21.98 0.58 8.44
CA LEU A 418 -22.83 1.52 9.16
C LEU A 418 -22.97 1.17 10.66
N CYS A 419 -22.39 0.03 11.07
CA CYS A 419 -22.34 -0.41 12.45
C CYS A 419 -21.06 -1.23 12.69
N ARG A 420 -20.26 -0.80 13.68
CA ARG A 420 -19.03 -1.50 14.04
C ARG A 420 -19.33 -2.92 14.54
N THR A 421 -20.28 -3.07 15.44
CA THR A 421 -20.60 -4.37 16.05
C THR A 421 -21.17 -5.35 15.02
N CYS A 422 -22.10 -4.93 14.16
CA CYS A 422 -22.56 -5.76 13.04
C CYS A 422 -21.39 -6.21 12.13
N GLY A 423 -20.39 -5.34 11.93
CA GLY A 423 -19.20 -5.69 11.13
C GLY A 423 -18.29 -6.69 11.85
N VAL A 424 -18.12 -6.60 13.17
CA VAL A 424 -17.33 -7.55 13.98
C VAL A 424 -17.99 -8.94 13.97
N GLU A 425 -19.28 -8.99 14.17
CA GLU A 425 -20.07 -10.22 14.26
C GLU A 425 -20.41 -10.80 12.90
N LEU A 426 -20.24 -10.05 11.82
CA LEU A 426 -20.74 -10.36 10.46
C LEU A 426 -22.26 -10.62 10.48
N ASN A 427 -23.00 -9.77 11.20
CA ASN A 427 -24.43 -9.92 11.42
C ASN A 427 -25.21 -9.87 10.10
N GLU A 428 -25.85 -10.97 9.73
CA GLU A 428 -26.68 -11.08 8.52
C GLU A 428 -28.12 -10.57 8.72
N GLY A 429 -28.53 -10.31 9.98
CA GLY A 429 -29.84 -9.76 10.35
C GLY A 429 -29.89 -8.23 10.36
N GLU A 430 -31.02 -7.68 10.80
CA GLU A 430 -31.16 -6.25 11.02
C GLU A 430 -30.33 -5.78 12.23
N CYS A 431 -29.91 -4.52 12.18
CA CYS A 431 -29.09 -3.92 13.22
C CYS A 431 -29.96 -3.45 14.41
N GLY A 432 -29.83 -4.10 15.57
CA GLY A 432 -30.45 -3.66 16.83
C GLY A 432 -29.54 -2.82 17.74
N HIS A 433 -28.32 -2.53 17.32
CA HIS A 433 -27.29 -1.91 18.15
C HIS A 433 -27.57 -0.43 18.46
N SER A 434 -27.15 0.00 19.65
CA SER A 434 -27.15 1.40 20.11
C SER A 434 -26.18 2.27 19.30
N GLU A 435 -26.28 3.60 19.41
CA GLU A 435 -25.35 4.53 18.76
C GLU A 435 -23.89 4.31 19.19
N ALA A 436 -23.66 4.00 20.46
CA ALA A 436 -22.33 3.70 20.99
C ALA A 436 -21.72 2.45 20.32
N GLU A 437 -22.49 1.36 20.21
CA GLU A 437 -22.04 0.10 19.59
C GLU A 437 -21.89 0.23 18.05
N ARG A 438 -22.64 1.13 17.42
CA ARG A 438 -22.53 1.41 15.99
C ARG A 438 -21.31 2.26 15.67
N SER A 439 -20.91 3.14 16.59
CA SER A 439 -19.79 4.08 16.40
C SER A 439 -18.44 3.38 16.30
N PHE A 440 -17.49 4.01 15.64
CA PHE A 440 -16.11 3.53 15.58
C PHE A 440 -15.09 4.67 15.54
N VAL A 441 -13.88 4.38 16.03
CA VAL A 441 -12.74 5.28 15.96
C VAL A 441 -11.93 4.96 14.71
N GLY A 442 -11.50 6.01 14.02
CA GLY A 442 -10.60 5.90 12.86
C GLY A 442 -9.80 7.17 12.64
N THR A 443 -8.80 7.06 11.79
CA THR A 443 -8.05 8.21 11.28
C THR A 443 -8.40 8.43 9.81
N PHE A 444 -8.79 9.64 9.47
CA PHE A 444 -9.29 9.96 8.12
C PHE A 444 -8.59 11.20 7.57
N VAL A 445 -8.51 11.28 6.25
CA VAL A 445 -8.20 12.53 5.55
C VAL A 445 -9.38 13.48 5.68
N ALA A 446 -9.11 14.76 5.90
CA ALA A 446 -10.14 15.77 6.14
C ALA A 446 -11.24 15.79 5.06
N ASP A 447 -10.87 15.67 3.77
CA ASP A 447 -11.85 15.63 2.67
C ASP A 447 -12.78 14.41 2.74
N GLU A 448 -12.25 13.25 3.13
CA GLU A 448 -13.05 12.03 3.26
C GLU A 448 -14.02 12.14 4.46
N LEU A 449 -13.57 12.74 5.55
CA LEU A 449 -14.43 13.02 6.72
C LEU A 449 -15.51 14.06 6.39
N ARG A 450 -15.19 15.15 5.69
CA ARG A 450 -16.19 16.15 5.22
C ARG A 450 -17.23 15.50 4.31
N LYS A 451 -16.81 14.63 3.37
CA LYS A 451 -17.75 13.89 2.54
C LYS A 451 -18.66 12.98 3.36
N ALA A 452 -18.14 12.38 4.43
CA ALA A 452 -18.95 11.58 5.34
C ALA A 452 -19.96 12.44 6.12
N ILE A 453 -19.55 13.58 6.67
CA ILE A 453 -20.45 14.53 7.35
C ILE A 453 -21.58 15.00 6.41
N ALA A 454 -21.25 15.31 5.15
CA ALA A 454 -22.24 15.65 4.13
C ALA A 454 -23.21 14.49 3.80
N ASN A 455 -22.84 13.25 4.16
CA ASN A 455 -23.68 12.05 4.06
C ASN A 455 -24.21 11.60 5.44
N ASN A 456 -24.49 12.54 6.33
CA ASN A 456 -25.14 12.35 7.63
C ASN A 456 -24.33 11.53 8.66
N TYR A 457 -23.01 11.42 8.53
CA TYR A 457 -22.20 10.94 9.63
C TYR A 457 -22.12 12.00 10.74
N LYS A 458 -22.20 11.57 11.98
CA LYS A 458 -21.96 12.43 13.16
C LYS A 458 -20.54 12.19 13.68
N VAL A 459 -19.77 13.24 13.90
CA VAL A 459 -18.50 13.17 14.62
C VAL A 459 -18.82 13.33 16.10
N LEU A 460 -18.59 12.30 16.89
CA LEU A 460 -18.89 12.29 18.33
C LEU A 460 -17.75 12.90 19.14
N ASP A 461 -16.52 12.49 18.84
CA ASP A 461 -15.30 12.93 19.50
C ASP A 461 -14.19 13.15 18.49
N VAL A 462 -13.33 14.16 18.75
CA VAL A 462 -12.09 14.37 18.00
C VAL A 462 -10.91 14.28 18.97
N PHE A 463 -10.01 13.32 18.74
CA PHE A 463 -8.90 13.03 19.65
C PHE A 463 -7.62 13.75 19.28
N GLU A 464 -7.32 13.81 17.97
CA GLU A 464 -6.09 14.43 17.48
C GLU A 464 -6.26 14.88 16.04
N ILE A 465 -5.70 16.05 15.71
CA ILE A 465 -5.66 16.60 14.35
C ILE A 465 -4.21 16.91 13.99
N TRP A 466 -3.75 16.42 12.85
CA TRP A 466 -2.53 16.87 12.18
C TRP A 466 -2.93 17.83 11.07
N GLU A 467 -2.91 19.12 11.38
CA GLU A 467 -3.26 20.20 10.45
C GLU A 467 -2.06 20.53 9.57
N TYR A 468 -2.23 20.46 8.26
CA TYR A 468 -1.20 20.73 7.26
C TYR A 468 -1.52 21.94 6.41
N GLU A 469 -0.48 22.63 5.96
CA GLU A 469 -0.56 23.47 4.76
C GLU A 469 -0.73 22.58 3.53
N MET A 470 -1.47 23.09 2.53
CA MET A 470 -1.81 22.30 1.34
C MET A 470 -1.28 22.95 0.07
N GLU A 471 -0.60 22.15 -0.75
CA GLU A 471 -0.31 22.54 -2.13
C GLU A 471 -1.50 22.16 -3.02
N VAL A 472 -2.02 23.15 -3.74
CA VAL A 472 -3.25 23.03 -4.53
C VAL A 472 -2.97 23.31 -6.00
N TYR A 473 -3.58 22.53 -6.90
CA TYR A 473 -3.58 22.82 -8.33
C TYR A 473 -4.73 23.77 -8.67
N ASP A 474 -4.40 24.91 -9.26
CA ASP A 474 -5.39 25.86 -9.77
C ASP A 474 -5.77 25.52 -11.22
N LYS A 475 -7.03 25.11 -11.41
CA LYS A 475 -7.56 24.73 -12.73
C LYS A 475 -7.70 25.91 -13.67
N ALA A 476 -7.88 27.14 -13.16
CA ALA A 476 -8.06 28.33 -13.98
C ALA A 476 -6.72 28.79 -14.57
N THR A 477 -5.67 28.84 -13.75
CA THR A 477 -4.33 29.23 -14.18
C THR A 477 -3.52 28.05 -14.72
N LYS A 478 -3.97 26.80 -14.48
CA LYS A 478 -3.27 25.54 -14.82
C LYS A 478 -1.90 25.44 -14.14
N GLN A 479 -1.77 25.98 -12.92
CA GLN A 479 -0.53 26.03 -12.16
C GLN A 479 -0.69 25.48 -10.72
N GLY A 480 0.44 25.26 -10.05
CA GLY A 480 0.47 24.69 -8.70
C GLY A 480 0.34 23.18 -8.70
N GLY A 481 0.06 22.62 -7.50
CA GLY A 481 -0.07 21.19 -7.26
C GLY A 481 1.26 20.48 -7.10
N LEU A 482 1.38 19.66 -6.06
CA LEU A 482 2.64 18.99 -5.67
C LEU A 482 3.20 18.08 -6.78
N PHE A 483 2.34 17.46 -7.57
CA PHE A 483 2.74 16.46 -8.57
C PHE A 483 2.45 16.85 -10.01
N SER A 484 1.81 18.00 -10.26
CA SER A 484 1.35 18.42 -11.58
C SER A 484 2.47 18.42 -12.62
N GLY A 485 3.62 19.03 -12.32
CA GLY A 485 4.75 19.08 -13.25
C GLY A 485 5.28 17.71 -13.66
N TYR A 486 5.33 16.76 -12.71
CA TYR A 486 5.70 15.37 -12.98
C TYR A 486 4.64 14.67 -13.85
N ILE A 487 3.38 14.79 -13.47
CA ILE A 487 2.27 14.15 -14.21
C ILE A 487 2.18 14.71 -15.63
N ASP A 488 2.26 16.03 -15.80
CA ASP A 488 2.15 16.69 -17.11
C ASP A 488 3.28 16.25 -18.06
N SER A 489 4.51 16.14 -17.55
CA SER A 489 5.64 15.68 -18.34
C SER A 489 5.44 14.27 -18.90
N PHE A 490 4.98 13.33 -18.05
CA PHE A 490 4.78 11.95 -18.51
C PHE A 490 3.45 11.72 -19.22
N LEU A 491 2.44 12.54 -18.95
CA LEU A 491 1.19 12.51 -19.71
C LEU A 491 1.41 13.04 -21.13
N LYS A 492 2.19 14.14 -21.28
CA LYS A 492 2.65 14.64 -22.57
C LYS A 492 3.39 13.55 -23.36
N LEU A 493 4.42 12.95 -22.75
CA LEU A 493 5.19 11.88 -23.37
C LEU A 493 4.31 10.69 -23.80
N LYS A 494 3.39 10.25 -22.92
CA LYS A 494 2.44 9.17 -23.24
C LYS A 494 1.58 9.50 -24.44
N GLN A 495 1.09 10.72 -24.52
CA GLN A 495 0.18 11.16 -25.58
C GLN A 495 0.90 11.32 -26.92
N GLU A 496 2.03 11.98 -26.93
CA GLU A 496 2.88 12.13 -28.14
C GLU A 496 3.32 10.76 -28.69
N CYS A 497 3.76 9.85 -27.80
CA CYS A 497 4.17 8.49 -28.21
C CYS A 497 2.99 7.55 -28.58
N SER A 498 1.76 7.99 -28.46
CA SER A 498 0.59 7.23 -28.94
C SER A 498 0.39 7.41 -30.46
N GLY A 499 0.99 8.46 -31.04
CA GLY A 499 0.77 8.88 -32.42
C GLY A 499 -0.57 9.60 -32.60
N TRP A 500 -0.82 10.05 -33.81
CA TRP A 500 -2.06 10.75 -34.16
C TRP A 500 -3.28 9.82 -34.02
N PRO A 501 -4.40 10.29 -33.46
CA PRO A 501 -5.68 9.59 -33.50
C PRO A 501 -6.12 9.34 -34.96
N SER A 502 -6.86 8.26 -35.18
CA SER A 502 -7.28 7.85 -36.55
C SER A 502 -8.13 8.86 -37.28
N HIS A 503 -8.79 9.76 -36.55
CA HIS A 503 -9.61 10.84 -37.13
C HIS A 503 -8.81 12.10 -37.48
N CYS A 504 -7.55 12.23 -37.02
CA CYS A 504 -6.69 13.37 -37.33
C CYS A 504 -5.91 13.14 -38.65
N THR A 505 -6.57 13.36 -39.77
CA THR A 505 -5.99 13.11 -41.11
C THR A 505 -5.47 14.38 -41.77
N THR A 506 -6.06 15.55 -41.48
CA THR A 506 -5.69 16.87 -42.02
C THR A 506 -4.89 17.70 -41.02
N ASP A 507 -4.15 18.69 -41.49
CA ASP A 507 -3.39 19.60 -40.61
C ASP A 507 -4.31 20.45 -39.72
N ALA A 508 -5.52 20.77 -40.17
CA ALA A 508 -6.51 21.47 -39.39
C ALA A 508 -7.01 20.60 -38.20
N GLU A 509 -7.27 19.30 -38.44
CA GLU A 509 -7.66 18.36 -37.41
C GLU A 509 -6.55 18.11 -36.38
N LYS A 510 -5.30 18.06 -36.85
CA LYS A 510 -4.12 17.94 -35.99
C LYS A 510 -3.94 19.15 -35.09
N LYS A 511 -4.05 20.36 -35.61
CA LYS A 511 -3.98 21.60 -34.81
C LYS A 511 -5.10 21.64 -33.79
N LYS A 512 -6.34 21.35 -34.21
CA LYS A 512 -7.47 21.29 -33.32
C LYS A 512 -7.28 20.27 -32.19
N TYR A 513 -6.73 19.10 -32.50
CA TYR A 513 -6.42 18.08 -31.48
C TYR A 513 -5.42 18.58 -30.43
N ILE A 514 -4.37 19.32 -30.81
CA ILE A 514 -3.40 19.93 -29.90
C ILE A 514 -4.06 21.01 -29.05
N GLU A 515 -4.90 21.87 -29.65
CA GLU A 515 -5.65 22.91 -28.96
C GLU A 515 -6.65 22.32 -27.95
N ASP A 516 -7.47 21.36 -28.35
CA ASP A 516 -8.44 20.65 -27.48
C ASP A 516 -7.74 19.97 -26.30
N TYR A 517 -6.54 19.38 -26.53
CA TYR A 517 -5.76 18.75 -25.48
C TYR A 517 -5.18 19.78 -24.51
N TYR A 518 -4.70 20.93 -25.03
CA TYR A 518 -4.24 22.03 -24.20
C TYR A 518 -5.38 22.65 -23.37
N GLU A 519 -6.53 22.87 -23.97
CA GLU A 519 -7.68 23.41 -23.25
C GLU A 519 -8.10 22.49 -22.10
N LYS A 520 -8.15 21.19 -22.36
CA LYS A 520 -8.61 20.19 -21.41
C LYS A 520 -7.60 19.88 -20.30
N GLU A 521 -6.35 19.64 -20.68
CA GLU A 521 -5.31 19.13 -19.77
C GLU A 521 -4.28 20.20 -19.36
N GLY A 522 -4.24 21.35 -20.03
CA GLY A 522 -3.20 22.36 -19.80
C GLY A 522 -1.83 21.98 -20.35
N ILE A 523 -1.75 20.95 -21.19
CA ILE A 523 -0.50 20.39 -21.71
C ILE A 523 -0.41 20.67 -23.21
N LEU A 524 0.58 21.46 -23.62
CA LEU A 524 0.85 21.72 -25.04
C LEU A 524 1.67 20.57 -25.62
N LEU A 525 1.07 19.81 -26.54
CA LEU A 525 1.75 18.74 -27.28
C LEU A 525 2.66 19.35 -28.38
N ASP A 526 3.80 18.68 -28.62
CA ASP A 526 4.68 19.03 -29.71
C ASP A 526 4.35 18.19 -30.95
N GLU A 527 3.90 18.84 -32.03
CA GLU A 527 3.50 18.22 -33.30
C GLU A 527 4.60 17.30 -33.86
N ASN A 528 5.86 17.69 -33.74
CA ASN A 528 7.02 16.95 -34.27
C ASN A 528 7.27 15.64 -33.54
N ASN A 529 6.83 15.57 -32.25
CA ASN A 529 7.01 14.42 -31.38
C ASN A 529 5.83 13.44 -31.41
N ILE A 530 4.71 13.81 -32.06
CA ILE A 530 3.52 12.94 -32.15
C ILE A 530 3.79 11.80 -33.14
N LYS A 531 4.45 10.74 -32.64
CA LYS A 531 4.81 9.54 -33.44
C LYS A 531 4.61 8.29 -32.58
N LYS A 532 4.09 7.23 -33.19
CA LYS A 532 3.86 5.96 -32.50
C LYS A 532 5.19 5.35 -32.01
N ASN A 533 5.40 5.34 -30.69
CA ASN A 533 6.53 4.71 -30.01
C ASN A 533 6.04 3.87 -28.82
N PRO A 534 5.83 2.54 -29.01
CA PRO A 534 5.31 1.69 -27.95
C PRO A 534 6.19 1.64 -26.70
N GLY A 535 7.53 1.70 -26.86
CA GLY A 535 8.48 1.66 -25.75
C GLY A 535 8.40 2.88 -24.85
N LEU A 536 8.47 4.08 -25.43
CA LEU A 536 8.34 5.33 -24.67
C LEU A 536 6.94 5.48 -24.06
N ARG A 537 5.90 5.07 -24.79
CA ARG A 537 4.53 5.06 -24.27
C ARG A 537 4.41 4.13 -23.05
N TYR A 538 5.04 2.95 -23.11
CA TYR A 538 5.08 2.01 -21.99
C TYR A 538 5.84 2.60 -20.80
N LEU A 539 7.00 3.22 -21.03
CA LEU A 539 7.77 3.92 -20.01
C LEU A 539 6.93 5.02 -19.34
N ALA A 540 6.30 5.90 -20.13
CA ALA A 540 5.45 6.97 -19.59
C ALA A 540 4.31 6.42 -18.72
N LYS A 541 3.69 5.30 -19.13
CA LYS A 541 2.66 4.63 -18.33
C LYS A 541 3.21 4.12 -16.99
N LEU A 542 4.42 3.57 -16.97
CA LEU A 542 5.08 3.14 -15.73
C LEU A 542 5.38 4.34 -14.82
N MET A 543 5.90 5.44 -15.38
CA MET A 543 6.18 6.66 -14.61
C MET A 543 4.91 7.19 -13.95
N LEU A 544 3.81 7.28 -14.67
CA LEU A 544 2.54 7.79 -14.16
C LEU A 544 1.95 6.95 -13.01
N ASN A 545 2.11 5.62 -13.07
CA ASN A 545 1.41 4.73 -12.14
C ASN A 545 2.25 4.25 -10.95
N SER A 546 3.58 4.38 -11.01
CA SER A 546 4.45 3.67 -10.05
C SER A 546 5.06 4.56 -8.97
N PHE A 547 5.10 5.90 -9.11
CA PHE A 547 5.88 6.74 -8.20
C PHE A 547 5.22 6.99 -6.85
N TRP A 548 3.90 7.21 -6.80
CA TRP A 548 3.18 7.61 -5.59
C TRP A 548 3.17 6.54 -4.50
N GLY A 549 3.12 5.27 -4.87
CA GLY A 549 3.13 4.15 -3.93
C GLY A 549 4.37 4.09 -3.03
N LYS A 550 5.46 4.72 -3.45
CA LYS A 550 6.70 4.81 -2.66
C LYS A 550 6.53 5.64 -1.38
N PHE A 551 5.65 6.64 -1.38
CA PHE A 551 5.34 7.43 -0.17
C PHE A 551 4.69 6.59 0.94
N GLY A 552 3.94 5.55 0.58
CA GLY A 552 3.27 4.64 1.52
C GLY A 552 4.10 3.39 1.88
N GLN A 553 5.36 3.29 1.48
CA GLN A 553 6.20 2.13 1.78
C GLN A 553 6.27 1.88 3.29
N ARG A 554 6.30 0.61 3.71
CA ARG A 554 6.57 0.24 5.09
C ARG A 554 8.05 0.46 5.41
N GLU A 555 8.33 1.08 6.54
CA GLU A 555 9.68 1.41 6.99
C GLU A 555 10.39 0.21 7.60
N ASN A 556 9.68 -0.55 8.40
CA ASN A 556 10.22 -1.66 9.19
C ASN A 556 9.93 -3.00 8.53
N LEU A 557 10.57 -3.26 7.37
CA LEU A 557 10.50 -4.56 6.73
C LEU A 557 11.56 -5.50 7.31
N PRO A 558 11.26 -6.80 7.48
CA PRO A 558 12.24 -7.78 7.90
C PRO A 558 13.47 -7.75 7.01
N GLN A 559 14.63 -7.71 7.63
CA GLN A 559 15.93 -7.78 6.98
C GLN A 559 16.47 -9.21 7.07
N THR A 560 17.37 -9.57 6.17
CA THR A 560 18.03 -10.87 6.19
C THR A 560 19.53 -10.65 6.20
N SER A 561 20.19 -11.14 7.22
CA SER A 561 21.66 -11.16 7.35
C SER A 561 22.18 -12.55 7.07
N ILE A 562 23.28 -12.61 6.33
CA ILE A 562 24.09 -13.82 6.12
C ILE A 562 25.15 -13.82 7.19
N VAL A 563 25.14 -14.82 8.05
CA VAL A 563 26.05 -14.92 9.20
C VAL A 563 26.87 -16.19 9.07
N SER A 564 28.18 -16.02 9.03
CA SER A 564 29.17 -17.10 9.02
C SER A 564 30.01 -17.15 10.31
N GLU A 565 30.05 -16.05 11.06
CA GLU A 565 30.82 -15.97 12.31
C GLU A 565 29.89 -16.00 13.51
N PRO A 566 30.11 -16.87 14.52
CA PRO A 566 29.28 -16.90 15.74
C PRO A 566 29.19 -15.55 16.43
N LYS A 567 30.27 -14.75 16.42
CA LYS A 567 30.30 -13.40 16.98
C LYS A 567 29.22 -12.48 16.39
N ASP A 568 28.98 -12.55 15.08
CA ASP A 568 27.99 -11.70 14.42
C ASP A 568 26.55 -12.17 14.69
N LEU A 569 26.37 -13.48 14.92
CA LEU A 569 25.10 -14.02 15.41
C LEU A 569 24.78 -13.50 16.81
N PHE A 570 25.76 -13.55 17.72
CA PHE A 570 25.59 -13.05 19.08
C PHE A 570 25.30 -11.54 19.11
N LYS A 571 25.92 -10.74 18.23
CA LYS A 571 25.58 -9.30 18.10
C LYS A 571 24.12 -9.09 17.77
N LEU A 572 23.54 -9.88 16.85
CA LEU A 572 22.11 -9.78 16.52
C LEU A 572 21.22 -10.16 17.69
N PHE A 573 21.62 -11.12 18.55
CA PHE A 573 20.85 -11.50 19.73
C PHE A 573 20.96 -10.52 20.89
N THR A 574 22.08 -9.85 21.03
CA THR A 574 22.35 -8.93 22.13
C THR A 574 21.99 -7.48 21.83
N ASP A 575 21.70 -7.15 20.58
CA ASP A 575 21.26 -5.81 20.20
C ASP A 575 19.77 -5.62 20.60
N PRO A 576 19.46 -4.72 21.56
CA PRO A 576 18.09 -4.49 22.01
C PRO A 576 17.20 -3.89 20.94
N LEU A 577 17.76 -3.39 19.84
CA LEU A 577 17.03 -2.81 18.70
C LEU A 577 16.79 -3.86 17.59
N VAL A 578 17.10 -5.13 17.83
CA VAL A 578 16.95 -6.22 16.86
C VAL A 578 16.03 -7.30 17.42
N GLN A 579 15.00 -7.64 16.68
CA GLN A 579 14.14 -8.79 16.97
C GLN A 579 14.39 -9.87 15.92
N VAL A 580 15.07 -10.95 16.33
CA VAL A 580 15.33 -12.09 15.46
C VAL A 580 14.03 -12.88 15.25
N GLN A 581 13.60 -13.01 13.99
CA GLN A 581 12.38 -13.71 13.58
C GLN A 581 12.62 -15.17 13.26
N THR A 582 13.65 -15.45 12.44
CA THR A 582 14.01 -16.82 12.05
C THR A 582 15.49 -16.97 11.81
N ILE A 583 15.99 -18.17 12.10
CA ILE A 583 17.35 -18.61 11.77
C ILE A 583 17.23 -19.83 10.88
N ASN A 584 17.80 -19.77 9.69
CA ASN A 584 17.76 -20.85 8.72
C ASN A 584 19.19 -21.28 8.37
N PRO A 585 19.65 -22.45 8.83
CA PRO A 585 20.94 -23.00 8.42
C PRO A 585 20.94 -23.29 6.91
N ILE A 586 21.99 -22.90 6.22
CA ILE A 586 22.18 -23.16 4.79
C ILE A 586 23.17 -24.30 4.58
N ASN A 587 24.28 -24.26 5.33
CA ASN A 587 25.30 -25.28 5.40
C ASN A 587 25.98 -25.19 6.78
N ASP A 588 27.04 -25.94 6.99
CA ASP A 588 27.78 -26.02 8.28
C ASP A 588 28.42 -24.67 8.67
N ASP A 589 28.70 -23.79 7.72
CA ASP A 589 29.41 -22.53 7.91
C ASP A 589 28.52 -21.29 7.90
N VAL A 590 27.28 -21.39 7.38
CA VAL A 590 26.45 -20.22 7.09
C VAL A 590 25.01 -20.38 7.54
N VAL A 591 24.51 -19.39 8.29
CA VAL A 591 23.10 -19.26 8.66
C VAL A 591 22.52 -17.97 8.07
N LEU A 592 21.25 -18.02 7.67
CA LEU A 592 20.46 -16.85 7.31
C LEU A 592 19.62 -16.44 8.51
N VAL A 593 19.81 -15.23 8.99
CA VAL A 593 19.05 -14.66 10.11
C VAL A 593 18.10 -13.60 9.56
N SER A 594 16.81 -13.86 9.69
CA SER A 594 15.78 -12.86 9.40
C SER A 594 15.44 -12.12 10.70
N TRP A 595 15.47 -10.80 10.65
CA TRP A 595 15.24 -9.93 11.80
C TRP A 595 14.54 -8.64 11.38
N ASP A 596 13.88 -8.01 12.31
CA ASP A 596 13.33 -6.65 12.19
C ASP A 596 13.66 -5.82 13.43
N ARG A 597 13.25 -4.58 13.44
CA ARG A 597 13.40 -3.70 14.60
C ARG A 597 12.05 -3.58 15.31
N PRO A 598 12.01 -3.31 16.62
CA PRO A 598 10.78 -2.98 17.32
C PRO A 598 10.03 -1.84 16.62
N GLU A 599 8.72 -1.82 16.76
CA GLU A 599 7.88 -0.78 16.18
C GLU A 599 8.31 0.61 16.70
N GLY A 600 8.47 1.57 15.79
CA GLY A 600 8.99 2.90 16.09
C GLY A 600 10.52 3.04 16.13
N GLU A 601 11.30 1.94 16.11
CA GLU A 601 12.76 1.95 16.13
C GLU A 601 13.42 1.83 14.74
N GLY A 602 12.61 1.76 13.68
CA GLY A 602 13.09 1.74 12.29
C GLY A 602 13.82 3.02 11.88
N GLU A 603 14.60 2.96 10.81
CA GLU A 603 15.18 4.16 10.19
C GLU A 603 14.13 4.90 9.37
N ASN A 604 14.05 6.22 9.54
CA ASN A 604 13.18 7.06 8.71
C ASN A 604 13.73 7.11 7.29
N LEU A 605 13.04 6.47 6.37
CA LEU A 605 13.39 6.53 4.96
C LEU A 605 12.97 7.89 4.38
N LYS A 606 13.93 8.67 3.89
CA LYS A 606 13.70 10.02 3.31
C LYS A 606 12.71 10.06 2.15
N THR A 607 12.27 8.92 1.64
CA THR A 607 11.36 8.79 0.49
C THR A 607 9.91 8.53 0.91
N ILE A 608 9.64 8.42 2.21
CA ILE A 608 8.32 8.08 2.75
C ILE A 608 7.65 9.32 3.34
N ASN A 609 6.40 9.51 2.99
CA ASN A 609 5.46 10.39 3.67
C ASN A 609 4.06 9.78 3.57
N VAL A 610 3.64 9.11 4.63
CA VAL A 610 2.39 8.33 4.64
C VAL A 610 1.17 9.24 4.54
N SER A 611 1.24 10.49 5.00
CA SER A 611 0.15 11.46 4.85
C SER A 611 -0.16 11.73 3.37
N ILE A 612 0.88 11.93 2.54
CA ILE A 612 0.72 12.08 1.08
C ILE A 612 0.08 10.84 0.46
N ALA A 613 0.54 9.63 0.85
CA ALA A 613 -0.03 8.38 0.34
C ALA A 613 -1.49 8.21 0.76
N ALA A 614 -1.86 8.60 1.98
CA ALA A 614 -3.23 8.59 2.47
C ALA A 614 -4.13 9.52 1.66
N TYR A 615 -3.66 10.74 1.36
CA TYR A 615 -4.37 11.69 0.50
C TYR A 615 -4.59 11.14 -0.90
N THR A 616 -3.57 10.55 -1.53
CA THR A 616 -3.69 9.94 -2.86
C THR A 616 -4.79 8.89 -2.91
N THR A 617 -4.82 7.99 -1.93
CA THR A 617 -5.83 6.91 -1.93
C THR A 617 -7.20 7.38 -1.46
N ALA A 618 -7.29 8.37 -0.58
CA ALA A 618 -8.55 8.97 -0.15
C ALA A 618 -9.23 9.70 -1.32
N HIS A 619 -8.49 10.53 -2.06
CA HIS A 619 -9.01 11.21 -3.25
C HIS A 619 -9.45 10.22 -4.34
N ALA A 620 -8.70 9.13 -4.56
CA ALA A 620 -9.11 8.09 -5.49
C ALA A 620 -10.42 7.39 -5.04
N ARG A 621 -10.59 7.14 -3.74
CA ARG A 621 -11.86 6.61 -3.20
C ARG A 621 -13.01 7.59 -3.33
N LEU A 622 -12.76 8.89 -3.12
CA LEU A 622 -13.76 9.95 -3.25
C LEU A 622 -14.20 10.13 -4.71
N GLU A 623 -13.26 10.05 -5.65
CA GLU A 623 -13.58 10.12 -7.08
C GLU A 623 -14.49 8.94 -7.49
N LEU A 624 -14.14 7.71 -7.13
CA LEU A 624 -15.01 6.56 -7.35
C LEU A 624 -16.36 6.72 -6.63
N TYR A 625 -16.35 7.26 -5.39
CA TYR A 625 -17.56 7.47 -4.61
C TYR A 625 -18.53 8.44 -5.30
N SER A 626 -18.03 9.46 -5.99
CA SER A 626 -18.87 10.41 -6.74
C SER A 626 -19.75 9.73 -7.81
N TYR A 627 -19.26 8.64 -8.39
CA TYR A 627 -20.04 7.80 -9.32
C TYR A 627 -20.99 6.87 -8.55
N LEU A 628 -20.54 6.25 -7.46
CA LEU A 628 -21.36 5.33 -6.66
C LEU A 628 -22.59 6.04 -6.07
N GLU A 629 -22.41 7.26 -5.58
CA GLU A 629 -23.50 8.11 -5.03
C GLU A 629 -24.58 8.38 -6.07
N LYS A 630 -24.20 8.75 -7.29
CA LYS A 630 -25.16 9.04 -8.40
C LYS A 630 -25.79 7.79 -8.98
N LEU A 631 -25.07 6.67 -9.01
CA LEU A 631 -25.59 5.40 -9.53
C LEU A 631 -26.48 4.69 -8.51
N GLY A 632 -26.23 4.85 -7.20
CA GLY A 632 -27.02 4.27 -6.13
C GLY A 632 -27.15 2.75 -6.23
N ARG A 633 -28.38 2.23 -6.15
CA ARG A 633 -28.68 0.79 -6.21
C ARG A 633 -28.48 0.15 -7.59
N ARG A 634 -28.20 0.92 -8.62
CA ARG A 634 -27.86 0.41 -9.97
C ARG A 634 -26.46 -0.19 -10.04
N VAL A 635 -25.59 0.07 -9.06
CA VAL A 635 -24.24 -0.50 -8.99
C VAL A 635 -24.30 -1.97 -8.69
N LEU A 636 -23.65 -2.78 -9.53
CA LEU A 636 -23.47 -4.22 -9.34
C LEU A 636 -22.13 -4.52 -8.65
N TYR A 637 -21.07 -3.87 -9.13
CA TYR A 637 -19.70 -4.11 -8.68
C TYR A 637 -18.83 -2.88 -8.88
N TYR A 638 -17.79 -2.71 -8.04
CA TYR A 638 -16.76 -1.69 -8.20
C TYR A 638 -15.41 -2.18 -7.69
N ASP A 639 -14.33 -1.74 -8.34
CA ASP A 639 -12.97 -2.09 -7.95
C ASP A 639 -11.99 -0.94 -8.25
N THR A 640 -11.62 -0.19 -7.22
CA THR A 640 -10.60 0.87 -7.21
C THR A 640 -10.89 2.02 -8.17
N ASP A 641 -10.91 1.76 -9.47
CA ASP A 641 -11.06 2.71 -10.58
C ASP A 641 -12.15 2.30 -11.59
N SER A 642 -12.90 1.25 -11.29
CA SER A 642 -13.94 0.77 -12.18
C SER A 642 -15.28 0.53 -11.49
N VAL A 643 -16.36 0.64 -12.26
CA VAL A 643 -17.73 0.38 -11.82
C VAL A 643 -18.50 -0.38 -12.88
N ILE A 644 -19.25 -1.41 -12.44
CA ILE A 644 -20.21 -2.17 -13.24
C ILE A 644 -21.59 -1.82 -12.72
N PHE A 645 -22.48 -1.39 -13.60
CA PHE A 645 -23.81 -0.93 -13.22
C PHE A 645 -24.86 -1.17 -14.30
N VAL A 646 -26.13 -1.17 -13.88
CA VAL A 646 -27.28 -1.27 -14.79
C VAL A 646 -27.68 0.13 -15.28
N ALA A 647 -27.86 0.29 -16.57
CA ALA A 647 -28.35 1.52 -17.20
C ALA A 647 -29.61 1.25 -18.03
N LYS A 648 -30.62 2.06 -17.81
CA LYS A 648 -31.85 2.12 -18.61
C LYS A 648 -31.85 3.35 -19.53
N PRO A 649 -32.63 3.37 -20.60
CA PRO A 649 -32.82 4.58 -21.42
C PRO A 649 -33.24 5.76 -20.55
N GLY A 650 -32.56 6.90 -20.68
CA GLY A 650 -32.85 8.11 -19.90
C GLY A 650 -32.14 8.20 -18.55
N ASP A 651 -31.55 7.11 -18.04
CA ASP A 651 -30.76 7.15 -16.81
C ASP A 651 -29.49 7.97 -16.96
N TRP A 652 -29.14 8.69 -15.88
CA TRP A 652 -27.80 9.28 -15.79
C TRP A 652 -26.71 8.20 -15.83
N LYS A 653 -25.69 8.45 -16.61
CA LYS A 653 -24.48 7.63 -16.70
C LYS A 653 -23.23 8.53 -16.75
N PRO A 654 -22.09 8.08 -16.28
CA PRO A 654 -20.84 8.82 -16.42
C PRO A 654 -20.60 9.17 -17.91
N THR A 655 -20.08 10.39 -18.15
CA THR A 655 -19.62 10.77 -19.50
C THR A 655 -18.39 9.95 -19.87
N CYS A 656 -18.48 9.27 -20.99
CA CYS A 656 -17.33 8.54 -21.54
C CYS A 656 -16.54 9.44 -22.48
N GLY A 657 -15.20 9.39 -22.36
CA GLY A 657 -14.35 9.57 -23.54
C GLY A 657 -14.52 8.39 -24.50
N ASP A 658 -13.71 8.28 -25.54
CA ASP A 658 -13.78 7.29 -26.65
C ASP A 658 -13.75 5.80 -26.22
N PHE A 659 -14.60 5.38 -25.30
CA PHE A 659 -14.72 3.98 -24.90
C PHE A 659 -15.85 3.28 -25.65
N LEU A 660 -15.45 2.25 -26.39
CA LEU A 660 -16.32 1.21 -26.89
C LEU A 660 -16.94 0.47 -25.69
N GLY A 661 -18.12 0.91 -25.26
CA GLY A 661 -18.88 0.24 -24.23
C GLY A 661 -19.26 -1.17 -24.70
N SER A 662 -18.54 -2.19 -24.25
CA SER A 662 -19.00 -3.56 -24.39
C SER A 662 -20.25 -3.73 -23.54
N TYR A 663 -21.33 -4.19 -24.13
CA TYR A 663 -22.53 -4.51 -23.39
C TYR A 663 -22.40 -5.87 -22.73
N ILE A 664 -22.55 -5.90 -21.42
CA ILE A 664 -22.59 -7.13 -20.63
C ILE A 664 -24.06 -7.58 -20.59
N ASP A 665 -24.28 -8.85 -20.94
CA ASP A 665 -25.60 -9.46 -20.92
C ASP A 665 -25.95 -10.01 -19.53
N GLU A 666 -24.97 -10.64 -18.89
CA GLU A 666 -25.16 -11.30 -17.60
C GLU A 666 -23.92 -11.16 -16.73
N PHE A 667 -24.12 -10.88 -15.44
CA PHE A 667 -23.07 -10.64 -14.45
C PHE A 667 -23.26 -11.50 -13.21
N VAL A 668 -22.16 -12.07 -12.71
CA VAL A 668 -22.13 -12.80 -11.45
C VAL A 668 -20.88 -12.43 -10.63
N SER A 669 -21.00 -12.34 -9.32
CA SER A 669 -19.89 -12.10 -8.42
C SER A 669 -19.95 -12.97 -7.18
N ALA A 670 -18.82 -13.59 -6.83
CA ALA A 670 -18.60 -14.32 -5.60
C ALA A 670 -17.83 -13.50 -4.56
N GLY A 671 -17.70 -12.19 -4.76
CA GLY A 671 -17.04 -11.24 -3.84
C GLY A 671 -15.95 -10.38 -4.51
N PRO A 672 -15.22 -9.60 -3.72
CA PRO A 672 -14.19 -8.69 -4.22
C PRO A 672 -13.09 -9.40 -5.03
N LYS A 673 -12.83 -8.89 -6.23
CA LYS A 673 -11.87 -9.46 -7.21
C LYS A 673 -12.19 -10.92 -7.60
N ASN A 674 -13.48 -11.26 -7.53
CA ASN A 674 -14.00 -12.58 -7.84
C ASN A 674 -15.35 -12.42 -8.54
N TYR A 675 -15.33 -12.31 -9.88
CA TYR A 675 -16.51 -12.06 -10.69
C TYR A 675 -16.36 -12.58 -12.11
N SER A 676 -17.48 -12.79 -12.76
CA SER A 676 -17.54 -13.18 -14.16
C SER A 676 -18.70 -12.49 -14.88
N TYR A 677 -18.56 -12.30 -16.18
CA TYR A 677 -19.61 -11.72 -17.00
C TYR A 677 -19.55 -12.24 -18.43
N ASN A 678 -20.70 -12.24 -19.07
CA ASN A 678 -20.87 -12.58 -20.46
C ASN A 678 -21.06 -11.32 -21.29
N VAL A 679 -20.32 -11.22 -22.40
CA VAL A 679 -20.41 -10.12 -23.37
C VAL A 679 -20.85 -10.70 -24.70
N PHE A 680 -21.89 -10.15 -25.28
CA PHE A 680 -22.26 -10.46 -26.65
C PHE A 680 -21.38 -9.65 -27.61
N SER A 681 -20.54 -10.34 -28.37
CA SER A 681 -19.69 -9.74 -29.41
C SER A 681 -20.48 -9.65 -30.70
N THR A 682 -20.83 -8.43 -31.10
CA THR A 682 -21.52 -8.19 -32.38
C THR A 682 -20.67 -8.50 -33.59
N SER A 683 -19.33 -8.41 -33.48
CA SER A 683 -18.39 -8.73 -34.56
C SER A 683 -18.32 -10.22 -34.87
N ASP A 684 -18.44 -11.07 -33.85
CA ASP A 684 -18.25 -12.50 -33.97
C ASP A 684 -19.58 -13.28 -33.81
N ASN A 685 -20.66 -12.58 -33.57
CA ASN A 685 -21.99 -13.12 -33.23
C ASN A 685 -21.91 -14.24 -32.16
N ALA A 686 -21.05 -14.06 -31.17
CA ALA A 686 -20.74 -15.05 -30.16
C ALA A 686 -20.74 -14.44 -28.75
N LEU A 687 -21.17 -15.25 -27.78
CA LEU A 687 -21.07 -14.92 -26.37
C LEU A 687 -19.65 -15.19 -25.88
N LYS A 688 -18.97 -14.17 -25.38
CA LYS A 688 -17.64 -14.27 -24.78
C LYS A 688 -17.73 -14.08 -23.28
N SER A 689 -17.23 -15.06 -22.52
CA SER A 689 -17.19 -14.98 -21.05
C SER A 689 -15.85 -14.46 -20.58
N THR A 690 -15.88 -13.54 -19.63
CA THR A 690 -14.70 -13.08 -18.89
C THR A 690 -14.86 -13.50 -17.44
N CYS A 691 -13.85 -14.18 -16.89
CA CYS A 691 -13.85 -14.62 -15.50
C CYS A 691 -12.58 -14.15 -14.79
N LYS A 692 -12.71 -13.56 -13.61
CA LYS A 692 -11.62 -13.13 -12.75
C LYS A 692 -11.77 -13.73 -11.36
N VAL A 693 -10.71 -14.40 -10.90
CA VAL A 693 -10.69 -15.07 -9.59
C VAL A 693 -9.44 -14.70 -8.82
N LYS A 694 -9.62 -14.25 -7.59
CA LYS A 694 -8.52 -13.84 -6.73
C LYS A 694 -7.66 -15.04 -6.31
N GLY A 695 -6.35 -14.94 -6.57
CA GLY A 695 -5.36 -15.93 -6.11
C GLY A 695 -5.27 -17.22 -6.90
N ILE A 696 -6.13 -17.40 -7.92
CA ILE A 696 -6.11 -18.56 -8.83
C ILE A 696 -5.83 -18.05 -10.26
N THR A 697 -4.83 -18.62 -10.89
CA THR A 697 -4.57 -18.34 -12.31
C THR A 697 -5.48 -19.21 -13.15
N LEU A 698 -6.36 -18.59 -13.93
CA LEU A 698 -7.26 -19.26 -14.87
C LEU A 698 -6.50 -19.54 -16.17
N ASN A 699 -5.66 -20.58 -16.15
CA ASN A 699 -5.10 -21.18 -17.35
C ASN A 699 -6.15 -22.04 -18.05
N TYR A 700 -5.81 -22.68 -19.17
CA TYR A 700 -6.74 -23.51 -19.94
C TYR A 700 -7.39 -24.62 -19.09
N LYS A 701 -6.59 -25.36 -18.29
CA LYS A 701 -7.09 -26.41 -17.40
C LYS A 701 -8.05 -25.87 -16.33
N ASN A 702 -7.63 -24.82 -15.63
CA ASN A 702 -8.38 -24.26 -14.51
C ASN A 702 -9.65 -23.52 -14.97
N SER A 703 -9.65 -22.91 -16.15
CA SER A 703 -10.82 -22.22 -16.71
C SER A 703 -11.95 -23.17 -17.08
N ARG A 704 -11.67 -24.46 -17.26
CA ARG A 704 -12.70 -25.50 -17.46
C ARG A 704 -13.41 -25.86 -16.16
N VAL A 705 -12.75 -25.70 -15.02
CA VAL A 705 -13.30 -25.96 -13.68
C VAL A 705 -13.96 -24.73 -13.11
N ILE A 706 -13.31 -23.55 -13.24
CA ILE A 706 -13.82 -22.29 -12.73
C ILE A 706 -14.07 -21.37 -13.92
N ASN A 707 -15.33 -21.19 -14.25
CA ASN A 707 -15.81 -20.38 -15.37
C ASN A 707 -17.10 -19.66 -14.98
N PHE A 708 -17.73 -18.98 -15.93
CA PHE A 708 -18.97 -18.25 -15.70
C PHE A 708 -20.09 -19.15 -15.14
N GLU A 709 -20.35 -20.30 -15.76
CA GLU A 709 -21.45 -21.17 -15.37
C GLU A 709 -21.25 -21.74 -13.96
N THR A 710 -20.05 -22.27 -13.67
CA THR A 710 -19.75 -22.82 -12.34
C THR A 710 -19.83 -21.74 -11.24
N MET A 711 -19.36 -20.52 -11.51
CA MET A 711 -19.49 -19.40 -10.56
C MET A 711 -20.96 -19.01 -10.36
N LYS A 712 -21.73 -18.94 -11.44
CA LYS A 712 -23.15 -18.64 -11.42
C LYS A 712 -23.93 -19.68 -10.61
N ASP A 713 -23.73 -20.96 -10.89
CA ASP A 713 -24.43 -22.04 -10.17
C ASP A 713 -24.13 -22.00 -8.67
N MET A 714 -22.86 -21.79 -8.28
CA MET A 714 -22.47 -21.66 -6.88
C MET A 714 -23.11 -20.43 -6.21
N VAL A 715 -23.22 -19.30 -6.91
CA VAL A 715 -23.84 -18.07 -6.36
C VAL A 715 -25.36 -18.24 -6.26
N LEU A 716 -26.03 -18.79 -7.26
CA LEU A 716 -27.48 -19.00 -7.28
C LEU A 716 -27.92 -20.01 -6.22
N SER A 717 -27.18 -21.11 -6.07
CA SER A 717 -27.47 -22.14 -5.06
C SER A 717 -27.00 -21.77 -3.65
N ASN A 718 -26.32 -20.64 -3.48
CA ASN A 718 -25.64 -20.27 -2.22
C ASN A 718 -24.74 -21.41 -1.70
N SER A 719 -24.05 -22.10 -2.60
CA SER A 719 -23.27 -23.28 -2.28
C SER A 719 -22.14 -22.97 -1.28
N LYS A 720 -22.01 -23.84 -0.30
CA LYS A 720 -20.84 -23.89 0.61
C LYS A 720 -19.75 -24.82 0.10
N ASP A 721 -19.96 -25.47 -1.03
CA ASP A 721 -19.01 -26.38 -1.63
C ASP A 721 -17.76 -25.67 -2.13
N SER A 722 -16.73 -26.43 -2.36
CA SER A 722 -15.46 -25.96 -2.84
C SER A 722 -15.06 -26.68 -4.11
N LEU A 723 -14.59 -25.89 -5.08
CA LEU A 723 -13.93 -26.43 -6.27
C LEU A 723 -12.43 -26.43 -6.05
N TYR A 724 -11.76 -27.46 -6.55
CA TYR A 724 -10.31 -27.58 -6.43
C TYR A 724 -9.66 -27.52 -7.80
N VAL A 725 -8.60 -26.73 -7.90
CA VAL A 725 -7.72 -26.68 -9.07
C VAL A 725 -6.33 -27.15 -8.68
N TYR A 726 -5.73 -27.93 -9.55
CA TYR A 726 -4.48 -28.61 -9.28
C TYR A 726 -3.39 -28.15 -10.23
N ASN A 727 -2.20 -27.94 -9.68
CA ASN A 727 -0.97 -27.77 -10.43
C ASN A 727 0.02 -28.85 -9.96
N ASP A 728 0.21 -29.87 -10.78
CA ASP A 728 0.99 -31.05 -10.40
C ASP A 728 2.50 -30.74 -10.26
N ARG A 729 2.98 -29.67 -10.88
CA ARG A 729 4.40 -29.29 -10.95
C ARG A 729 4.61 -27.81 -10.65
N LYS A 730 4.14 -27.38 -9.48
CA LYS A 730 4.38 -26.02 -9.00
C LYS A 730 5.84 -25.87 -8.59
N ILE A 731 6.56 -24.99 -9.27
CA ILE A 731 7.91 -24.60 -8.85
C ILE A 731 7.80 -23.69 -7.64
N VAL A 732 8.48 -24.04 -6.57
CA VAL A 732 8.51 -23.27 -5.30
C VAL A 732 9.94 -23.17 -4.77
N ARG A 733 10.15 -22.26 -3.85
CA ARG A 733 11.38 -22.13 -3.05
C ARG A 733 11.11 -22.65 -1.66
N ASP A 734 12.06 -23.40 -1.12
CA ASP A 734 12.08 -23.71 0.31
C ASP A 734 12.78 -22.60 1.12
N LYS A 735 12.85 -22.78 2.43
CA LYS A 735 13.47 -21.80 3.35
C LYS A 735 14.98 -21.69 3.17
N SER A 736 15.64 -22.70 2.59
CA SER A 736 17.07 -22.72 2.27
C SER A 736 17.38 -22.28 0.84
N TYR A 737 16.41 -21.63 0.18
CA TYR A 737 16.49 -21.18 -1.22
C TYR A 737 16.70 -22.31 -2.25
N ASN A 738 16.36 -23.57 -1.91
CA ASN A 738 16.29 -24.62 -2.93
C ASN A 738 15.06 -24.38 -3.81
N VAL A 739 15.24 -24.59 -5.11
CA VAL A 739 14.15 -24.57 -6.08
C VAL A 739 13.66 -26.00 -6.31
N ILE A 740 12.45 -26.28 -5.89
CA ILE A 740 11.85 -27.61 -5.96
C ILE A 740 10.51 -27.56 -6.69
N SER A 741 10.10 -28.69 -7.29
CA SER A 741 8.78 -28.86 -7.87
C SER A 741 7.94 -29.74 -6.95
N ARG A 742 6.72 -29.28 -6.64
CA ARG A 742 5.77 -30.04 -5.84
C ARG A 742 4.34 -29.80 -6.33
N PRO A 743 3.42 -30.76 -6.11
CA PRO A 743 2.01 -30.51 -6.40
C PRO A 743 1.44 -29.41 -5.46
N GLU A 744 0.56 -28.59 -6.02
CA GLU A 744 -0.20 -27.56 -5.31
C GLU A 744 -1.68 -27.73 -5.68
N SER A 745 -2.55 -27.78 -4.67
CA SER A 745 -3.98 -27.61 -4.87
C SER A 745 -4.44 -26.27 -4.35
N LYS A 746 -5.36 -25.62 -5.04
CA LYS A 746 -6.03 -24.40 -4.57
C LYS A 746 -7.51 -24.63 -4.51
N GLN A 747 -8.09 -24.26 -3.39
CA GLN A 747 -9.51 -24.29 -3.13
C GLN A 747 -10.17 -23.01 -3.60
N TYR A 748 -11.17 -23.11 -4.43
CA TYR A 748 -12.09 -22.04 -4.79
C TYR A 748 -13.41 -22.24 -4.04
N ARG A 749 -13.84 -21.19 -3.36
CA ARG A 749 -15.14 -21.13 -2.69
C ARG A 749 -15.70 -19.73 -2.75
N ILE A 750 -17.01 -19.59 -2.64
CA ILE A 750 -17.64 -18.30 -2.44
C ILE A 750 -17.28 -17.82 -1.02
N SER A 751 -16.69 -16.64 -0.93
CA SER A 751 -16.37 -16.01 0.34
C SER A 751 -16.80 -14.55 0.27
N TYR A 752 -18.05 -14.30 0.60
CA TYR A 752 -18.62 -12.98 0.62
C TYR A 752 -18.91 -12.56 2.07
N SER A 753 -18.17 -11.58 2.57
CA SER A 753 -18.20 -11.16 3.98
C SER A 753 -17.95 -9.66 4.17
N LYS A 754 -18.19 -8.83 3.12
CA LYS A 754 -18.04 -7.37 3.22
C LYS A 754 -19.36 -6.62 3.37
N ARG A 755 -20.47 -7.27 3.04
CA ARG A 755 -21.83 -6.77 3.20
C ARG A 755 -22.74 -7.95 3.55
N ARG A 756 -23.89 -7.74 4.19
CA ARG A 756 -24.89 -8.79 4.40
C ARG A 756 -25.61 -9.11 3.09
N ARG A 757 -25.93 -10.37 2.87
CA ARG A 757 -26.76 -10.80 1.73
C ARG A 757 -28.22 -10.62 2.07
N ILE A 758 -29.01 -10.25 1.07
CA ILE A 758 -30.45 -10.19 1.14
C ILE A 758 -31.07 -10.94 -0.04
N GLU A 759 -32.39 -10.91 -0.16
CA GLU A 759 -33.10 -11.53 -1.26
C GLU A 759 -32.68 -10.97 -2.62
N ASN A 760 -32.98 -11.70 -3.69
CA ASN A 760 -32.67 -11.34 -5.08
C ASN A 760 -31.21 -11.04 -5.36
N PHE A 761 -30.28 -11.69 -4.61
CA PHE A 761 -28.83 -11.53 -4.73
C PHE A 761 -28.32 -10.10 -4.45
N ASP A 762 -29.14 -9.23 -3.90
CA ASP A 762 -28.73 -7.92 -3.43
C ASP A 762 -27.92 -8.03 -2.12
N THR A 763 -27.22 -6.96 -1.80
CA THR A 763 -26.44 -6.86 -0.57
C THR A 763 -26.61 -5.50 0.07
N LEU A 764 -26.55 -5.47 1.40
CA LEU A 764 -26.60 -4.24 2.19
C LEU A 764 -25.35 -4.11 3.06
N PRO A 765 -24.86 -2.89 3.34
CA PRO A 765 -23.74 -2.72 4.27
C PRO A 765 -24.15 -3.22 5.67
N PHE A 766 -23.19 -3.76 6.41
CA PHE A 766 -23.42 -4.15 7.78
C PHE A 766 -23.92 -2.96 8.62
N GLY A 767 -25.01 -3.13 9.33
CA GLY A 767 -25.65 -2.08 10.10
C GLY A 767 -26.72 -1.26 9.36
N TYR A 768 -27.02 -1.60 8.10
CA TYR A 768 -28.09 -0.95 7.35
C TYR A 768 -29.44 -1.24 7.97
N LYS A 769 -30.26 -0.20 8.14
CA LYS A 769 -31.67 -0.26 8.55
C LYS A 769 -32.52 0.31 7.42
N GLU A 770 -33.63 -0.36 7.11
CA GLU A 770 -34.60 0.12 6.12
C GLU A 770 -35.47 1.24 6.69
#